data_17461586175b90a1b6b2ca337a89b64e
#
_entry.id   17461586175b90a1b6b2ca337a89b64e
#
_cell.length_a   1.000
_cell.length_b   1.000
_cell.length_c   1.000
_cell.angle_alpha   90.00
_cell.angle_beta   90.00
_cell.angle_gamma   90.00
#
_symmetry.space_group_name_H-M   'P 1'
#
loop_
_entity.id
_entity.type
_entity.pdbx_description
1 polymer ?
#
loop_
_entity_poly.entity_id
_entity_poly.type
_entity_poly.pdbx_seq_one_letter_code
_entity_poly.pdbx_strand_id
1 'polypeptide(L)'
;MVKLTKPKILTSSAFQTKAGKVKFTEKRYNLSNKVQGKEIRNTDELTNSVKKKISGMVKEKGAIIVSVAYWMDKIYSTNTIVLEKEDDIVKLKFDEFMEDYDGEGVPDGRVKQVSIIFSKIPIRKKKAGDDNKQNDCLFNALRTAYNKTNMPSLLNDPAQFKTWCGVGRDDKIDLVEMIPKLEKKLKLNLTCHGNYEYESKRKYAGGLTLKTSEGHVEHAYYIKHWKDLTHGYKVNDVRKYPIVYKKNIEDNTVKLCKYYKAGKGSRKIWTEDMTFLDTFYKENPMRKMVFLKSVESNEEPEDVIDKYIKQMIDFRQCAYDVLSPLGLYVKGTMNPFNSQSKFGPIGLNYWYNTCPRSISDCDDIDCIEQNWIANAMTGAIVYKQDGTYKGVYEYDINSMYPHLLTVIDFITRRGKYKTVSKIKLKNDYQIFRCVINGIDRRIMRHNPKNYYTTLDIKTALENGYSVELIQDGEPNCLKYGKRTRITGHEVFNTFVSALYKMKSQGCRDAKLPLNYLWGYLASRALNEVNTYQKDLAIDDITDIKKIFHRSVDKDNNQHYTFRINDKTKEGNLKRFKFAYARFAPFLLARGRRTIHEATKDHLDSIVRIHTDGWITTKEIDNIDVGDGLGQFKVKHGDVIVGKSITWL
;
A
#
# COMPACT_ATOMS: atom_id res chain seq x y z
N MET A 1 -28.81 21.08 8.50
CA MET A 1 -28.24 19.89 9.16
C MET A 1 -28.54 18.66 8.32
N VAL A 2 -27.49 17.95 7.87
CA VAL A 2 -27.62 16.73 7.08
C VAL A 2 -28.20 15.63 7.95
N LYS A 3 -29.39 15.11 7.60
CA LYS A 3 -30.01 14.02 8.33
C LYS A 3 -29.61 12.68 7.69
N LEU A 4 -28.93 11.83 8.48
CA LEU A 4 -28.71 10.43 8.17
C LEU A 4 -29.99 9.64 8.52
N THR A 5 -30.51 8.86 7.59
CA THR A 5 -31.73 8.05 7.77
C THR A 5 -31.49 6.88 8.74
N LYS A 6 -32.51 6.02 8.93
CA LYS A 6 -32.33 4.75 9.65
C LYS A 6 -31.31 3.89 8.90
N PRO A 7 -30.26 3.35 9.57
CA PRO A 7 -29.23 2.59 8.88
C PRO A 7 -29.71 1.19 8.49
N LYS A 8 -29.22 0.71 7.35
CA LYS A 8 -29.13 -0.71 7.06
C LYS A 8 -27.94 -1.26 7.83
N ILE A 9 -28.14 -2.31 8.63
CA ILE A 9 -27.08 -2.95 9.41
C ILE A 9 -26.61 -4.19 8.65
N LEU A 10 -25.31 -4.27 8.42
CA LEU A 10 -24.65 -5.35 7.74
C LEU A 10 -23.50 -5.83 8.64
N THR A 11 -23.21 -7.13 8.61
CA THR A 11 -22.19 -7.72 9.48
C THR A 11 -21.25 -8.59 8.65
N SER A 12 -19.94 -8.52 8.92
CA SER A 12 -18.97 -9.43 8.30
C SER A 12 -19.07 -10.84 8.90
N SER A 13 -18.55 -11.81 8.18
CA SER A 13 -18.19 -13.08 8.80
C SER A 13 -17.18 -12.85 9.94
N ALA A 14 -17.24 -13.70 10.96
CA ALA A 14 -16.30 -13.61 12.06
C ALA A 14 -14.96 -14.22 11.65
N PHE A 15 -13.84 -13.58 12.04
CA PHE A 15 -12.50 -14.08 11.84
C PHE A 15 -11.70 -14.08 13.14
N GLN A 16 -10.67 -14.91 13.20
CA GLN A 16 -9.86 -15.08 14.39
C GLN A 16 -8.63 -14.14 14.33
N THR A 17 -8.40 -13.40 15.43
CA THR A 17 -7.15 -12.65 15.67
C THR A 17 -6.44 -13.23 16.87
N LYS A 18 -5.21 -12.79 17.14
CA LYS A 18 -4.50 -13.18 18.38
C LYS A 18 -5.24 -12.74 19.64
N ALA A 19 -5.96 -11.61 19.57
CA ALA A 19 -6.73 -11.09 20.70
C ALA A 19 -8.11 -11.75 20.89
N GLY A 20 -8.62 -12.47 19.88
CA GLY A 20 -9.90 -13.13 19.94
C GLY A 20 -10.67 -13.09 18.62
N LYS A 21 -11.92 -13.53 18.66
CA LYS A 21 -12.81 -13.56 17.51
C LYS A 21 -13.37 -12.15 17.24
N VAL A 22 -13.28 -11.68 16.02
CA VAL A 22 -13.67 -10.33 15.60
C VAL A 22 -14.74 -10.38 14.53
N LYS A 23 -15.64 -9.42 14.57
CA LYS A 23 -16.68 -9.19 13.58
C LYS A 23 -16.82 -7.69 13.33
N PHE A 24 -16.76 -7.26 12.07
CA PHE A 24 -17.08 -5.87 11.74
C PHE A 24 -18.58 -5.69 11.52
N THR A 25 -19.09 -4.57 11.97
CA THR A 25 -20.47 -4.12 11.73
C THR A 25 -20.43 -2.88 10.87
N GLU A 26 -21.19 -2.86 9.79
CA GLU A 26 -21.39 -1.70 8.94
C GLU A 26 -22.79 -1.14 9.18
N LYS A 27 -22.87 0.15 9.52
CA LYS A 27 -24.12 0.91 9.53
C LYS A 27 -24.15 1.80 8.28
N ARG A 28 -24.99 1.44 7.30
CA ARG A 28 -25.11 2.17 6.03
C ARG A 28 -26.33 3.09 6.08
N TYR A 29 -26.09 4.37 5.88
CA TYR A 29 -27.09 5.43 5.96
C TYR A 29 -27.34 6.02 4.58
N ASN A 30 -28.60 6.20 4.20
CA ASN A 30 -28.97 7.05 3.09
C ASN A 30 -28.97 8.52 3.54
N LEU A 31 -28.67 9.42 2.64
CA LEU A 31 -28.79 10.85 2.89
C LEU A 31 -30.22 11.31 2.57
N SER A 32 -30.75 12.27 3.34
CA SER A 32 -32.05 12.85 3.03
C SER A 32 -32.00 13.63 1.70
N ASN A 33 -33.12 13.64 0.96
CA ASN A 33 -33.21 14.25 -0.38
C ASN A 33 -32.75 15.74 -0.45
N LYS A 34 -32.76 16.47 0.66
CA LYS A 34 -32.29 17.87 0.75
C LYS A 34 -30.75 17.99 0.68
N VAL A 35 -30.02 16.88 0.73
CA VAL A 35 -28.56 16.86 0.82
C VAL A 35 -27.93 16.04 -0.30
N GLN A 36 -28.73 15.28 -1.03
CA GLN A 36 -28.28 14.59 -2.24
C GLN A 36 -27.87 15.67 -3.25
N GLY A 37 -26.59 15.87 -3.44
CA GLY A 37 -26.06 16.79 -4.41
C GLY A 37 -25.19 17.92 -3.88
N LYS A 38 -24.94 18.02 -2.58
CA LYS A 38 -23.88 18.90 -2.08
C LYS A 38 -22.52 18.29 -2.38
N GLU A 39 -21.62 19.10 -2.89
CA GLU A 39 -20.21 18.70 -3.09
C GLU A 39 -19.57 18.32 -1.75
N ILE A 40 -18.65 17.37 -1.75
CA ILE A 40 -17.90 16.96 -0.53
C ILE A 40 -17.17 18.16 0.10
N ARG A 41 -16.81 19.18 -0.68
CA ARG A 41 -16.13 20.39 -0.22
C ARG A 41 -16.93 21.22 0.79
N ASN A 42 -18.26 21.04 0.85
CA ASN A 42 -19.18 21.74 1.78
C ASN A 42 -19.76 20.82 2.85
N THR A 43 -19.01 19.82 3.32
CA THR A 43 -19.54 18.73 4.13
C THR A 43 -19.27 18.80 5.62
N ASP A 44 -18.98 19.96 6.20
CA ASP A 44 -18.90 20.09 7.65
C ASP A 44 -20.14 19.57 8.35
N GLU A 45 -21.32 19.80 7.78
CA GLU A 45 -22.57 19.27 8.30
C GLU A 45 -22.67 17.74 8.21
N LEU A 46 -22.21 17.13 7.09
CA LEU A 46 -22.17 15.68 6.94
C LEU A 46 -21.15 15.08 7.90
N THR A 47 -19.96 15.66 7.96
CA THR A 47 -18.88 15.31 8.87
C THR A 47 -19.37 15.34 10.31
N ASN A 48 -20.00 16.43 10.74
CA ASN A 48 -20.51 16.57 12.08
C ASN A 48 -21.62 15.55 12.40
N SER A 49 -22.49 15.24 11.43
CA SER A 49 -23.52 14.22 11.58
C SER A 49 -22.93 12.82 11.74
N VAL A 50 -21.88 12.49 10.99
CA VAL A 50 -21.15 11.21 11.09
C VAL A 50 -20.39 11.14 12.43
N LYS A 51 -19.67 12.20 12.82
CA LYS A 51 -18.96 12.29 14.12
C LYS A 51 -19.93 12.05 15.28
N LYS A 52 -21.11 12.68 15.27
CA LYS A 52 -22.13 12.49 16.31
C LYS A 52 -22.61 11.03 16.40
N LYS A 53 -22.76 10.33 15.26
CA LYS A 53 -23.12 8.90 15.25
C LYS A 53 -22.02 8.03 15.82
N ILE A 54 -20.76 8.30 15.47
CA ILE A 54 -19.61 7.55 15.97
C ILE A 54 -19.42 7.79 17.49
N SER A 55 -19.55 9.03 17.96
CA SER A 55 -19.50 9.38 19.39
C SER A 55 -20.51 8.55 20.19
N GLY A 56 -21.77 8.44 19.71
CA GLY A 56 -22.76 7.58 20.34
C GLY A 56 -22.36 6.09 20.39
N MET A 57 -21.63 5.61 19.37
CA MET A 57 -21.14 4.21 19.35
C MET A 57 -20.02 3.98 20.38
N VAL A 58 -19.12 4.95 20.55
CA VAL A 58 -18.05 4.87 21.57
C VAL A 58 -18.65 4.85 22.98
N LYS A 59 -19.65 5.71 23.26
CA LYS A 59 -20.39 5.71 24.54
C LYS A 59 -21.04 4.36 24.83
N GLU A 60 -21.67 3.75 23.82
CA GLU A 60 -22.41 2.49 23.99
C GLU A 60 -21.47 1.28 24.08
N LYS A 61 -20.38 1.25 23.32
CA LYS A 61 -19.58 0.06 23.07
C LYS A 61 -18.20 0.04 23.69
N GLY A 62 -17.74 1.19 24.20
CA GLY A 62 -16.35 1.40 24.62
C GLY A 62 -15.39 1.54 23.44
N ALA A 63 -14.13 1.15 23.63
CA ALA A 63 -13.10 1.25 22.59
C ALA A 63 -13.48 0.52 21.30
N ILE A 64 -13.39 1.23 20.17
CA ILE A 64 -13.71 0.70 18.85
C ILE A 64 -12.64 1.08 17.83
N ILE A 65 -12.46 0.24 16.82
CA ILE A 65 -11.83 0.64 15.56
C ILE A 65 -12.92 1.00 14.57
N VAL A 66 -12.74 2.11 13.85
CA VAL A 66 -13.76 2.63 12.93
C VAL A 66 -13.14 3.13 11.63
N SER A 67 -13.85 2.94 10.54
CA SER A 67 -13.62 3.56 9.23
C SER A 67 -14.94 4.09 8.67
N VAL A 68 -14.88 5.14 7.86
CA VAL A 68 -16.05 5.71 7.20
C VAL A 68 -15.89 5.55 5.69
N ALA A 69 -16.92 5.08 5.02
CA ALA A 69 -16.95 4.96 3.57
C ALA A 69 -18.07 5.84 2.97
N TYR A 70 -17.72 6.58 1.93
CA TYR A 70 -18.62 7.45 1.16
C TYR A 70 -18.94 6.77 -0.16
N TRP A 71 -20.23 6.57 -0.41
CA TRP A 71 -20.74 5.99 -1.63
C TRP A 71 -21.10 7.08 -2.62
N MET A 72 -20.32 7.18 -3.66
CA MET A 72 -20.50 8.14 -4.74
C MET A 72 -20.64 7.37 -6.08
N ASP A 73 -19.90 7.74 -7.11
CA ASP A 73 -19.63 6.94 -8.31
C ASP A 73 -18.76 5.71 -7.99
N LYS A 74 -17.80 5.90 -7.09
CA LYS A 74 -16.98 4.86 -6.46
C LYS A 74 -17.15 4.93 -4.96
N ILE A 75 -16.60 3.95 -4.23
CA ILE A 75 -16.59 3.94 -2.76
C ILE A 75 -15.26 4.48 -2.27
N TYR A 76 -15.33 5.52 -1.46
CA TYR A 76 -14.15 6.16 -0.86
C TYR A 76 -14.14 5.89 0.64
N SER A 77 -13.07 5.30 1.16
CA SER A 77 -12.95 4.96 2.58
C SER A 77 -11.88 5.81 3.25
N THR A 78 -12.19 6.32 4.45
CA THR A 78 -11.19 6.94 5.31
C THR A 78 -10.18 5.91 5.81
N ASN A 79 -9.06 6.37 6.34
CA ASN A 79 -8.21 5.53 7.16
C ASN A 79 -8.98 5.02 8.38
N THR A 80 -8.56 3.89 8.95
CA THR A 80 -9.10 3.42 10.21
C THR A 80 -8.53 4.21 11.36
N ILE A 81 -9.36 4.48 12.34
CA ILE A 81 -8.97 5.11 13.61
C ILE A 81 -9.40 4.24 14.77
N VAL A 82 -8.56 4.22 15.79
CA VAL A 82 -8.88 3.64 17.10
C VAL A 82 -9.42 4.76 17.98
N LEU A 83 -10.63 4.57 18.51
CA LEU A 83 -11.29 5.48 19.42
C LEU A 83 -11.47 4.77 20.77
N GLU A 84 -10.71 5.20 21.77
CA GLU A 84 -10.79 4.67 23.13
C GLU A 84 -11.83 5.43 23.97
N LYS A 85 -11.96 6.71 23.70
CA LYS A 85 -12.90 7.63 24.34
C LYS A 85 -13.51 8.60 23.32
N GLU A 86 -14.56 9.30 23.73
CA GLU A 86 -15.31 10.21 22.85
C GLU A 86 -14.45 11.33 22.27
N ASP A 87 -13.56 11.89 23.08
CA ASP A 87 -12.67 12.99 22.65
C ASP A 87 -11.74 12.60 21.49
N ASP A 88 -11.46 11.33 21.31
CA ASP A 88 -10.63 10.83 20.20
C ASP A 88 -11.26 11.07 18.83
N ILE A 89 -12.54 11.43 18.77
CA ILE A 89 -13.26 11.64 17.51
C ILE A 89 -12.68 12.78 16.67
N VAL A 90 -11.92 13.68 17.27
CA VAL A 90 -11.17 14.74 16.57
C VAL A 90 -10.11 14.16 15.64
N LYS A 91 -9.65 12.92 15.89
CA LYS A 91 -8.72 12.17 15.05
C LYS A 91 -9.33 11.75 13.71
N LEU A 92 -10.67 11.78 13.57
CA LEU A 92 -11.35 11.47 12.32
C LEU A 92 -11.26 12.68 11.38
N LYS A 93 -10.34 12.57 10.43
CA LYS A 93 -10.13 13.57 9.39
C LYS A 93 -10.73 13.08 8.08
N PHE A 94 -11.57 13.90 7.50
CA PHE A 94 -12.20 13.59 6.22
C PHE A 94 -11.24 13.73 5.04
N ASP A 95 -10.21 14.53 5.19
CA ASP A 95 -9.22 14.83 4.15
C ASP A 95 -8.23 13.68 3.95
N GLU A 96 -8.14 12.74 4.89
CA GLU A 96 -7.18 11.63 4.82
C GLU A 96 -7.51 10.59 3.73
N PHE A 97 -8.77 10.47 3.28
CA PHE A 97 -9.09 9.59 2.15
C PHE A 97 -8.59 10.16 0.81
N MET A 98 -8.30 11.45 0.77
CA MET A 98 -7.80 12.17 -0.41
C MET A 98 -6.30 11.94 -0.64
N GLU A 99 -5.56 11.55 0.38
CA GLU A 99 -4.11 11.33 0.31
C GLU A 99 -3.72 10.06 -0.47
N ASP A 100 -4.61 9.08 -0.56
CA ASP A 100 -4.36 7.81 -1.25
C ASP A 100 -4.64 7.87 -2.77
N TYR A 101 -5.16 8.99 -3.26
CA TYR A 101 -5.43 9.21 -4.67
C TYR A 101 -4.22 9.88 -5.32
N ASP A 102 -3.32 9.07 -5.85
CA ASP A 102 -2.22 9.52 -6.70
C ASP A 102 -2.76 10.28 -7.91
N GLY A 103 -2.76 11.61 -7.83
CA GLY A 103 -2.99 12.50 -8.96
C GLY A 103 -4.42 12.77 -9.41
N GLU A 104 -5.37 11.92 -9.09
CA GLU A 104 -6.78 12.21 -9.36
C GLU A 104 -7.36 13.11 -8.26
N GLY A 105 -7.48 14.38 -8.46
CA GLY A 105 -7.97 15.39 -7.49
C GLY A 105 -9.14 14.94 -6.60
N VAL A 106 -9.62 15.83 -5.78
CA VAL A 106 -10.80 15.58 -4.90
C VAL A 106 -11.90 14.89 -5.69
N PRO A 107 -12.44 13.75 -5.22
CA PRO A 107 -13.53 13.10 -5.90
C PRO A 107 -14.68 14.10 -6.09
N ASP A 108 -15.00 14.40 -7.34
CA ASP A 108 -16.07 15.30 -7.68
C ASP A 108 -17.32 14.45 -7.87
N GLY A 109 -18.17 14.41 -6.89
CA GLY A 109 -19.36 13.59 -6.96
C GLY A 109 -20.28 13.75 -5.77
N ARG A 110 -21.54 13.44 -6.00
CA ARG A 110 -22.60 13.52 -4.98
C ARG A 110 -22.55 12.31 -4.08
N VAL A 111 -22.39 12.50 -2.77
CA VAL A 111 -22.49 11.41 -1.80
C VAL A 111 -23.93 10.89 -1.78
N LYS A 112 -24.11 9.62 -2.11
CA LYS A 112 -25.43 8.94 -2.11
C LYS A 112 -25.71 8.27 -0.77
N GLN A 113 -24.69 7.66 -0.19
CA GLN A 113 -24.77 6.92 1.06
C GLN A 113 -23.48 7.11 1.87
N VAL A 114 -23.57 6.90 3.18
CA VAL A 114 -22.41 6.85 4.08
C VAL A 114 -22.46 5.57 4.89
N SER A 115 -21.36 4.84 4.92
CA SER A 115 -21.17 3.66 5.76
C SER A 115 -20.22 3.96 6.90
N ILE A 116 -20.59 3.57 8.11
CA ILE A 116 -19.71 3.54 9.28
C ILE A 116 -19.40 2.07 9.56
N ILE A 117 -18.17 1.67 9.34
CA ILE A 117 -17.67 0.32 9.52
C ILE A 117 -16.86 0.27 10.80
N PHE A 118 -17.25 -0.54 11.76
CA PHE A 118 -16.60 -0.56 13.08
C PHE A 118 -16.59 -1.96 13.69
N SER A 119 -15.66 -2.19 14.62
CA SER A 119 -15.64 -3.33 15.52
C SER A 119 -15.23 -2.91 16.92
N LYS A 120 -15.71 -3.63 17.96
CA LYS A 120 -15.12 -3.52 19.28
C LYS A 120 -13.68 -3.99 19.23
N ILE A 121 -12.80 -3.31 19.94
CA ILE A 121 -11.44 -3.81 20.15
C ILE A 121 -11.53 -4.95 21.15
N PRO A 122 -11.18 -6.19 20.76
CA PRO A 122 -11.21 -7.30 21.71
C PRO A 122 -10.19 -7.03 22.81
N ILE A 123 -10.61 -7.17 24.06
CA ILE A 123 -9.69 -7.13 25.19
C ILE A 123 -8.70 -8.27 24.97
N ARG A 124 -7.43 -7.95 24.85
CA ARG A 124 -6.37 -8.95 24.78
C ARG A 124 -6.52 -9.86 26.00
N LYS A 125 -6.93 -11.11 25.75
CA LYS A 125 -6.74 -12.13 26.78
C LYS A 125 -5.24 -12.21 26.99
N LYS A 126 -4.78 -11.93 28.24
CA LYS A 126 -3.38 -12.04 28.62
C LYS A 126 -2.87 -13.39 28.13
N LYS A 127 -1.89 -13.37 27.23
CA LYS A 127 -1.21 -14.58 26.80
C LYS A 127 -0.25 -15.00 27.91
N ALA A 128 -0.06 -16.30 28.04
CA ALA A 128 1.08 -16.79 28.82
C ALA A 128 2.34 -16.06 28.33
N GLY A 129 2.91 -15.21 29.16
CA GLY A 129 4.10 -14.39 28.87
C GLY A 129 3.93 -12.87 28.86
N ASP A 130 2.72 -12.32 28.61
CA ASP A 130 2.55 -10.86 28.47
C ASP A 130 2.57 -10.06 29.79
N ASP A 131 2.31 -10.68 30.96
CA ASP A 131 2.33 -10.02 32.27
C ASP A 131 2.74 -11.00 33.39
N ASN A 132 3.46 -12.03 33.06
CA ASN A 132 3.84 -13.00 34.06
C ASN A 132 5.08 -12.53 34.79
N LYS A 133 4.89 -11.83 35.90
CA LYS A 133 5.97 -11.45 36.81
C LYS A 133 6.84 -12.66 37.21
N GLN A 134 6.33 -13.87 37.03
CA GLN A 134 6.96 -15.12 37.39
C GLN A 134 7.64 -15.83 36.20
N ASN A 135 7.68 -15.25 35.00
CA ASN A 135 8.36 -15.79 33.83
C ASN A 135 7.99 -17.25 33.46
N ASP A 136 6.72 -17.65 33.54
CA ASP A 136 6.24 -19.02 33.33
C ASP A 136 5.94 -19.35 31.85
N CYS A 137 6.37 -18.54 30.90
CA CYS A 137 6.02 -18.69 29.47
C CYS A 137 6.46 -20.06 28.92
N LEU A 138 7.65 -20.53 29.22
CA LEU A 138 8.15 -21.85 28.79
C LEU A 138 7.33 -22.98 29.41
N PHE A 139 7.08 -22.93 30.70
CA PHE A 139 6.22 -23.92 31.40
C PHE A 139 4.84 -24.02 30.76
N ASN A 140 4.19 -22.89 30.52
CA ASN A 140 2.87 -22.84 29.91
C ASN A 140 2.89 -23.34 28.46
N ALA A 141 3.94 -23.03 27.70
CA ALA A 141 4.09 -23.52 26.34
C ALA A 141 4.27 -25.04 26.29
N LEU A 142 5.12 -25.60 27.16
CA LEU A 142 5.36 -27.06 27.23
C LEU A 142 4.09 -27.82 27.62
N ARG A 143 3.25 -27.31 28.50
CA ARG A 143 1.97 -27.94 28.87
C ARG A 143 1.01 -28.13 27.72
N THR A 144 1.09 -27.30 26.68
CA THR A 144 0.21 -27.41 25.49
C THR A 144 0.47 -28.66 24.67
N ALA A 145 1.62 -29.30 24.82
CA ALA A 145 1.95 -30.55 24.14
C ALA A 145 1.22 -31.77 24.74
N TYR A 146 0.60 -31.63 25.89
CA TYR A 146 0.01 -32.74 26.64
C TYR A 146 -1.47 -32.53 26.91
N ASN A 147 -2.24 -33.64 26.98
CA ASN A 147 -3.60 -33.64 27.45
C ASN A 147 -3.62 -33.72 28.99
N LYS A 148 -4.74 -33.34 29.61
CA LYS A 148 -4.89 -33.38 31.08
C LYS A 148 -4.61 -34.75 31.68
N THR A 149 -4.88 -35.84 30.96
CA THR A 149 -4.69 -37.24 31.39
C THR A 149 -3.24 -37.72 31.31
N ASN A 150 -2.43 -37.12 30.43
CA ASN A 150 -1.03 -37.54 30.16
C ASN A 150 -0.01 -36.45 30.49
N MET A 151 -0.34 -35.56 31.44
CA MET A 151 0.54 -34.47 31.83
C MET A 151 1.72 -35.01 32.67
N PRO A 152 2.97 -34.79 32.24
CA PRO A 152 4.13 -35.13 33.06
C PRO A 152 4.12 -34.40 34.42
N SER A 153 4.53 -35.08 35.49
CA SER A 153 4.52 -34.50 36.85
C SER A 153 5.32 -33.19 36.94
N LEU A 154 6.39 -33.08 36.17
CA LEU A 154 7.19 -31.85 36.05
C LEU A 154 6.39 -30.63 35.57
N LEU A 155 5.31 -30.83 34.83
CA LEU A 155 4.47 -29.79 34.28
C LEU A 155 3.15 -29.57 35.04
N ASN A 156 3.04 -30.10 36.27
CA ASN A 156 1.87 -29.88 37.12
C ASN A 156 1.97 -28.57 37.90
N ASP A 157 3.16 -28.20 38.33
CA ASP A 157 3.40 -27.01 39.16
C ASP A 157 4.56 -26.17 38.60
N PRO A 158 4.36 -24.87 38.32
CA PRO A 158 5.37 -24.01 37.78
C PRO A 158 6.53 -23.75 38.76
N ALA A 159 6.29 -23.79 40.06
CA ALA A 159 7.37 -23.63 41.07
C ALA A 159 8.31 -24.82 41.04
N GLN A 160 7.78 -26.04 41.02
CA GLN A 160 8.61 -27.26 40.91
C GLN A 160 9.35 -27.31 39.57
N PHE A 161 8.73 -26.85 38.50
CA PHE A 161 9.36 -26.73 37.18
C PHE A 161 10.55 -25.79 37.20
N LYS A 162 10.42 -24.61 37.82
CA LYS A 162 11.51 -23.64 38.00
C LYS A 162 12.66 -24.20 38.85
N THR A 163 12.32 -24.84 39.96
CA THR A 163 13.30 -25.52 40.81
C THR A 163 14.06 -26.60 40.04
N TRP A 164 13.37 -27.38 39.20
CA TRP A 164 14.01 -28.38 38.35
C TRP A 164 14.93 -27.75 37.31
N CYS A 165 14.57 -26.56 36.79
CA CYS A 165 15.41 -25.77 35.89
C CYS A 165 16.63 -25.12 36.62
N GLY A 166 16.70 -25.19 37.96
CA GLY A 166 17.77 -24.59 38.71
C GLY A 166 17.68 -23.08 38.88
N VAL A 167 16.48 -22.50 38.74
CA VAL A 167 16.24 -21.06 38.83
C VAL A 167 15.21 -20.74 39.90
N GLY A 168 15.24 -19.52 40.45
CA GLY A 168 14.25 -19.01 41.39
C GLY A 168 12.86 -18.90 40.77
N ARG A 169 11.81 -18.72 41.60
CA ARG A 169 10.40 -18.72 41.16
C ARG A 169 10.13 -17.67 40.11
N ASP A 170 10.72 -16.50 40.22
CA ASP A 170 10.49 -15.35 39.34
C ASP A 170 11.58 -15.17 38.27
N ASP A 171 12.61 -16.04 38.32
CA ASP A 171 13.73 -15.93 37.40
C ASP A 171 13.37 -16.40 35.97
N LYS A 172 14.16 -15.95 35.05
CA LYS A 172 14.10 -16.34 33.64
C LYS A 172 14.85 -17.67 33.43
N ILE A 173 14.36 -18.48 32.49
CA ILE A 173 14.98 -19.76 32.16
C ILE A 173 15.82 -19.58 30.90
N ASP A 174 17.09 -19.95 30.95
CA ASP A 174 17.96 -19.99 29.77
C ASP A 174 17.54 -21.13 28.84
N LEU A 175 17.01 -20.76 27.68
CA LEU A 175 16.55 -21.74 26.68
C LEU A 175 17.71 -22.52 26.05
N VAL A 176 18.89 -21.90 25.90
CA VAL A 176 20.05 -22.53 25.28
C VAL A 176 20.50 -23.74 26.12
N GLU A 177 20.52 -23.56 27.41
CA GLU A 177 20.90 -24.61 28.34
C GLU A 177 19.79 -25.64 28.57
N MET A 178 18.55 -25.16 28.68
CA MET A 178 17.45 -25.99 29.20
C MET A 178 16.70 -26.78 28.14
N ILE A 179 16.58 -26.30 26.89
CA ILE A 179 15.86 -27.00 25.83
C ILE A 179 16.37 -28.43 25.59
N PRO A 180 17.69 -28.70 25.48
CA PRO A 180 18.19 -30.07 25.34
C PRO A 180 17.91 -30.99 26.53
N LYS A 181 17.90 -30.40 27.76
CA LYS A 181 17.58 -31.14 28.99
C LYS A 181 16.10 -31.47 29.08
N LEU A 182 15.24 -30.53 28.71
CA LEU A 182 13.79 -30.70 28.66
C LEU A 182 13.36 -31.73 27.63
N GLU A 183 13.96 -31.76 26.43
CA GLU A 183 13.70 -32.80 25.46
C GLU A 183 13.91 -34.21 26.02
N LYS A 184 15.07 -34.42 26.69
CA LYS A 184 15.42 -35.70 27.31
C LYS A 184 14.44 -36.06 28.44
N LYS A 185 14.09 -35.09 29.29
CA LYS A 185 13.21 -35.28 30.44
C LYS A 185 11.77 -35.55 30.05
N LEU A 186 11.26 -34.82 29.10
CA LEU A 186 9.88 -34.88 28.64
C LEU A 186 9.65 -35.92 27.50
N LYS A 187 10.74 -36.48 26.94
CA LYS A 187 10.71 -37.34 25.73
C LYS A 187 9.93 -36.70 24.59
N LEU A 188 10.19 -35.41 24.35
CA LEU A 188 9.49 -34.58 23.36
C LEU A 188 10.53 -33.92 22.45
N ASN A 189 10.35 -33.99 21.13
CA ASN A 189 11.19 -33.25 20.20
C ASN A 189 10.85 -31.77 20.27
N LEU A 190 11.81 -30.91 20.64
CA LEU A 190 11.62 -29.48 20.73
C LEU A 190 12.30 -28.80 19.53
N THR A 191 11.61 -27.85 18.91
CA THR A 191 12.16 -26.98 17.87
C THR A 191 11.88 -25.54 18.29
N CYS A 192 12.89 -24.70 18.24
CA CYS A 192 12.76 -23.28 18.57
C CYS A 192 13.03 -22.42 17.35
N HIS A 193 12.23 -21.37 17.16
CA HIS A 193 12.41 -20.37 16.11
C HIS A 193 12.29 -18.96 16.67
N GLY A 194 13.09 -18.06 16.18
CA GLY A 194 13.12 -16.67 16.59
C GLY A 194 14.49 -16.23 17.06
N ASN A 195 14.61 -15.68 18.26
CA ASN A 195 15.89 -15.25 18.81
C ASN A 195 16.83 -16.40 19.19
N TYR A 196 16.28 -17.56 19.42
CA TYR A 196 17.00 -18.79 19.64
C TYR A 196 16.51 -19.83 18.64
N GLU A 197 17.41 -20.27 17.76
CA GLU A 197 17.15 -21.32 16.77
C GLU A 197 17.68 -22.65 17.31
N TYR A 198 16.80 -23.63 17.40
CA TYR A 198 17.14 -24.98 17.83
C TYR A 198 16.29 -26.00 17.08
N GLU A 199 16.92 -27.02 16.54
CA GLU A 199 16.25 -28.15 15.91
C GLU A 199 16.59 -29.44 16.63
N SER A 200 15.58 -30.18 17.07
CA SER A 200 15.75 -31.45 17.75
C SER A 200 16.46 -32.48 16.86
N LYS A 201 17.53 -33.06 17.40
CA LYS A 201 18.22 -34.21 16.78
C LYS A 201 17.67 -35.55 17.30
N ARG A 202 16.67 -35.52 18.18
CA ARG A 202 16.08 -36.72 18.81
C ARG A 202 14.91 -37.25 17.99
N LYS A 203 14.60 -38.55 18.20
CA LYS A 203 13.48 -39.22 17.50
C LYS A 203 12.43 -39.69 18.51
N TYR A 204 11.84 -38.76 19.25
CA TYR A 204 10.69 -39.08 20.12
C TYR A 204 9.40 -39.06 19.30
N ALA A 205 8.37 -39.76 19.85
CA ALA A 205 7.07 -39.84 19.15
C ALA A 205 6.33 -38.50 19.10
N GLY A 206 6.49 -37.62 20.11
CA GLY A 206 5.88 -36.29 20.17
C GLY A 206 6.84 -35.17 19.81
N GLY A 207 6.31 -34.07 19.30
CA GLY A 207 7.08 -32.88 19.00
C GLY A 207 6.32 -31.59 19.36
N LEU A 208 7.07 -30.55 19.70
CA LEU A 208 6.56 -29.22 20.00
C LEU A 208 7.47 -28.17 19.40
N THR A 209 6.88 -27.22 18.69
CA THR A 209 7.60 -26.07 18.18
C THR A 209 7.34 -24.85 19.04
N LEU A 210 8.40 -24.18 19.46
CA LEU A 210 8.38 -22.97 20.25
C LEU A 210 8.85 -21.79 19.41
N LYS A 211 8.19 -20.64 19.56
CA LYS A 211 8.69 -19.37 19.06
C LYS A 211 9.29 -18.58 20.19
N THR A 212 10.52 -18.13 20.01
CA THR A 212 11.20 -17.24 20.96
C THR A 212 11.06 -15.79 20.48
N SER A 213 10.81 -14.86 21.40
CA SER A 213 10.63 -13.45 21.07
C SER A 213 11.95 -12.70 21.02
N GLU A 214 11.95 -11.58 20.32
CA GLU A 214 13.12 -10.72 20.13
C GLU A 214 13.65 -10.15 21.44
N GLY A 215 14.97 -10.16 21.54
CA GLY A 215 15.71 -9.59 22.67
C GLY A 215 15.65 -10.39 23.97
N HIS A 216 14.82 -11.45 24.03
CA HIS A 216 14.61 -12.23 25.25
C HIS A 216 14.55 -13.71 24.95
N VAL A 217 15.58 -14.44 25.31
CA VAL A 217 15.68 -15.90 25.21
C VAL A 217 14.67 -16.59 26.15
N GLU A 218 14.13 -15.86 27.08
CA GLU A 218 13.17 -16.30 28.09
C GLU A 218 11.72 -16.32 27.65
N HIS A 219 11.36 -15.71 26.52
CA HIS A 219 9.99 -15.73 26.01
C HIS A 219 9.79 -16.82 24.96
N ALA A 220 9.09 -17.89 25.34
CA ALA A 220 8.75 -18.98 24.43
C ALA A 220 7.23 -19.07 24.22
N TYR A 221 6.83 -19.23 22.98
CA TYR A 221 5.45 -19.40 22.59
C TYR A 221 5.25 -20.74 21.90
N TYR A 222 4.15 -21.40 22.20
CA TYR A 222 3.74 -22.59 21.48
C TYR A 222 3.26 -22.24 20.08
N ILE A 223 3.80 -22.89 19.04
CA ILE A 223 3.33 -22.86 17.69
C ILE A 223 2.86 -24.26 17.34
N LYS A 224 1.56 -24.43 17.20
CA LYS A 224 0.96 -25.68 16.74
C LYS A 224 1.23 -25.79 15.24
N HIS A 225 1.93 -26.85 14.82
CA HIS A 225 2.23 -27.11 13.42
C HIS A 225 2.99 -25.96 12.71
N TRP A 226 4.26 -25.74 13.10
CA TRP A 226 5.14 -24.79 12.39
C TRP A 226 5.15 -25.02 10.88
N LYS A 227 5.08 -26.31 10.44
CA LYS A 227 4.93 -26.67 9.03
C LYS A 227 3.65 -26.11 8.40
N ASP A 228 2.58 -25.97 9.17
CA ASP A 228 1.33 -25.36 8.70
C ASP A 228 1.46 -23.84 8.50
N LEU A 229 2.34 -23.18 9.24
CA LEU A 229 2.63 -21.76 9.08
C LEU A 229 3.61 -21.48 7.92
N THR A 230 4.56 -22.36 7.69
CA THR A 230 5.59 -22.23 6.64
C THR A 230 5.31 -23.04 5.40
N HIS A 231 4.62 -24.18 5.53
CA HIS A 231 4.33 -25.17 4.48
C HIS A 231 2.84 -25.32 4.23
N GLY A 232 2.10 -24.30 4.54
CA GLY A 232 0.67 -24.32 4.32
C GLY A 232 0.23 -24.89 3.00
N TYR A 233 1.09 -25.37 2.13
CA TYR A 233 0.67 -26.03 0.94
C TYR A 233 1.88 -26.51 0.12
N LYS A 234 2.05 -27.81 0.04
CA LYS A 234 2.84 -28.40 -1.05
C LYS A 234 2.25 -27.90 -2.36
N VAL A 235 3.01 -27.05 -3.03
CA VAL A 235 2.72 -26.47 -4.35
C VAL A 235 2.67 -27.55 -5.47
N ASN A 236 2.50 -28.83 -5.12
CA ASN A 236 2.47 -29.93 -6.06
C ASN A 236 1.23 -29.94 -6.96
N ASP A 237 0.24 -29.11 -6.65
CA ASP A 237 -1.02 -29.04 -7.40
C ASP A 237 -1.26 -27.70 -8.11
N VAL A 238 -0.21 -26.92 -8.35
CA VAL A 238 -0.31 -25.68 -9.14
C VAL A 238 -0.43 -26.02 -10.62
N ARG A 239 -1.64 -25.91 -11.19
CA ARG A 239 -1.85 -26.05 -12.63
C ARG A 239 -0.98 -25.01 -13.37
N LYS A 240 -0.31 -25.43 -14.41
CA LYS A 240 0.60 -24.62 -15.22
C LYS A 240 -0.12 -23.54 -16.06
N TYR A 241 -1.44 -23.47 -15.98
CA TYR A 241 -2.26 -22.66 -16.88
C TYR A 241 -3.18 -21.73 -16.08
N PRO A 242 -3.40 -20.50 -16.53
CA PRO A 242 -4.46 -19.68 -15.99
C PRO A 242 -5.81 -20.38 -16.23
N ILE A 243 -6.71 -20.25 -15.26
CA ILE A 243 -8.07 -20.74 -15.36
C ILE A 243 -8.96 -19.54 -15.57
N VAL A 244 -9.81 -19.61 -16.55
CA VAL A 244 -10.78 -18.57 -16.87
C VAL A 244 -12.17 -19.03 -16.53
N TYR A 245 -12.92 -18.16 -15.91
CA TYR A 245 -14.32 -18.37 -15.60
C TYR A 245 -15.15 -17.27 -16.25
N LYS A 246 -16.22 -17.68 -16.94
CA LYS A 246 -17.23 -16.77 -17.47
C LYS A 246 -18.42 -16.75 -16.51
N LYS A 247 -18.86 -15.57 -16.14
CA LYS A 247 -20.14 -15.36 -15.44
C LYS A 247 -21.21 -15.01 -16.44
N ASN A 248 -22.31 -15.72 -16.44
CA ASN A 248 -23.51 -15.29 -17.13
C ASN A 248 -24.24 -14.24 -16.25
N ILE A 249 -24.44 -13.05 -16.81
CA ILE A 249 -25.06 -11.92 -16.10
C ILE A 249 -26.55 -12.16 -15.85
N GLU A 250 -27.23 -12.92 -16.73
CA GLU A 250 -28.67 -13.16 -16.64
C GLU A 250 -29.02 -14.13 -15.51
N ASP A 251 -28.31 -15.24 -15.38
CA ASP A 251 -28.60 -16.30 -14.40
C ASP A 251 -27.57 -16.39 -13.28
N ASN A 252 -26.58 -15.50 -13.26
CA ASN A 252 -25.51 -15.46 -12.27
C ASN A 252 -24.66 -16.75 -12.20
N THR A 253 -24.73 -17.62 -13.19
CA THR A 253 -23.94 -18.85 -13.25
C THR A 253 -22.50 -18.58 -13.67
N VAL A 254 -21.58 -19.38 -13.13
CA VAL A 254 -20.16 -19.27 -13.43
C VAL A 254 -19.68 -20.59 -14.05
N LYS A 255 -19.11 -20.53 -15.25
CA LYS A 255 -18.60 -21.69 -15.97
C LYS A 255 -17.09 -21.55 -16.20
N LEU A 256 -16.38 -22.66 -16.15
CA LEU A 256 -14.98 -22.73 -16.59
C LEU A 256 -14.96 -22.63 -18.13
N CYS A 257 -14.25 -21.62 -18.64
CA CYS A 257 -14.20 -21.37 -20.08
C CYS A 257 -12.96 -21.94 -20.74
N LYS A 258 -11.75 -21.65 -20.18
CA LYS A 258 -10.50 -22.02 -20.85
C LYS A 258 -9.32 -22.11 -19.90
N TYR A 259 -8.33 -22.92 -20.27
CA TYR A 259 -7.03 -23.00 -19.61
C TYR A 259 -5.95 -22.42 -20.51
N TYR A 260 -5.10 -21.55 -19.98
CA TYR A 260 -3.97 -20.98 -20.69
C TYR A 260 -2.64 -21.35 -20.05
N LYS A 261 -1.64 -21.66 -20.88
CA LYS A 261 -0.29 -21.92 -20.42
C LYS A 261 0.40 -20.61 -20.06
N ALA A 262 0.49 -20.31 -18.76
CA ALA A 262 1.05 -19.07 -18.23
C ALA A 262 2.55 -19.14 -17.93
N GLY A 263 3.29 -20.09 -18.49
CA GLY A 263 4.70 -20.36 -18.16
C GLY A 263 4.89 -21.26 -16.94
N LYS A 264 6.15 -21.58 -16.59
CA LYS A 264 6.45 -22.47 -15.46
C LYS A 264 5.95 -21.86 -14.14
N GLY A 265 5.05 -22.51 -13.46
CA GLY A 265 4.87 -22.38 -12.02
C GLY A 265 3.73 -21.50 -11.51
N SER A 266 2.84 -20.89 -12.31
CA SER A 266 1.73 -20.14 -11.73
C SER A 266 0.37 -20.46 -12.33
N ARG A 267 -0.57 -20.82 -11.48
CA ARG A 267 -2.00 -20.81 -11.80
C ARG A 267 -2.54 -19.41 -11.61
N LYS A 268 -3.10 -18.83 -12.64
CA LYS A 268 -3.79 -17.56 -12.58
C LYS A 268 -5.23 -17.76 -13.02
N ILE A 269 -6.13 -17.10 -12.32
CA ILE A 269 -7.54 -17.07 -12.67
C ILE A 269 -7.86 -15.64 -13.06
N TRP A 270 -8.56 -15.54 -14.16
CA TRP A 270 -8.89 -14.29 -14.81
C TRP A 270 -10.39 -14.11 -14.69
N THR A 271 -10.82 -13.04 -14.05
CA THR A 271 -12.22 -12.69 -13.91
C THR A 271 -12.36 -11.19 -13.74
N GLU A 272 -13.47 -10.65 -14.20
CA GLU A 272 -13.92 -9.29 -13.97
C GLU A 272 -14.92 -9.20 -12.79
N ASP A 273 -15.44 -10.33 -12.36
CA ASP A 273 -16.47 -10.39 -11.34
C ASP A 273 -15.89 -10.46 -9.94
N MET A 274 -16.03 -9.39 -9.19
CA MET A 274 -15.58 -9.29 -7.80
C MET A 274 -16.37 -10.23 -6.86
N THR A 275 -17.65 -10.46 -7.12
CA THR A 275 -18.49 -11.37 -6.32
C THR A 275 -18.01 -12.81 -6.50
N PHE A 276 -17.70 -13.16 -7.74
CA PHE A 276 -17.10 -14.47 -8.05
C PHE A 276 -15.74 -14.65 -7.41
N LEU A 277 -14.92 -13.60 -7.38
CA LEU A 277 -13.62 -13.59 -6.71
C LEU A 277 -13.73 -14.06 -5.26
N ASP A 278 -14.68 -13.57 -4.52
CA ASP A 278 -14.86 -13.87 -3.11
C ASP A 278 -15.31 -15.33 -2.89
N THR A 279 -16.25 -15.80 -3.70
CA THR A 279 -16.66 -17.21 -3.69
C THR A 279 -15.50 -18.11 -4.07
N PHE A 280 -14.77 -17.75 -5.10
CA PHE A 280 -13.64 -18.52 -5.60
C PHE A 280 -12.49 -18.62 -4.58
N TYR A 281 -12.11 -17.52 -3.91
CA TYR A 281 -11.09 -17.56 -2.87
C TYR A 281 -11.52 -18.34 -1.64
N LYS A 282 -12.81 -18.35 -1.30
CA LYS A 282 -13.37 -19.17 -0.22
C LYS A 282 -13.19 -20.66 -0.51
N GLU A 283 -13.37 -21.06 -1.77
CA GLU A 283 -13.26 -22.46 -2.21
C GLU A 283 -11.81 -22.85 -2.60
N ASN A 284 -11.02 -21.90 -3.05
CA ASN A 284 -9.67 -22.11 -3.60
C ASN A 284 -8.66 -21.07 -3.09
N PRO A 285 -8.39 -21.00 -1.78
CA PRO A 285 -7.61 -19.90 -1.18
C PRO A 285 -6.17 -19.75 -1.72
N MET A 286 -5.68 -20.78 -2.42
CA MET A 286 -4.29 -20.83 -2.93
C MET A 286 -4.12 -20.41 -4.39
N ARG A 287 -5.19 -20.06 -5.08
CA ARG A 287 -5.09 -19.68 -6.49
C ARG A 287 -4.95 -18.17 -6.64
N LYS A 288 -3.93 -17.75 -7.38
CA LYS A 288 -3.76 -16.34 -7.75
C LYS A 288 -4.67 -16.01 -8.92
N MET A 289 -5.47 -14.94 -8.76
CA MET A 289 -6.34 -14.44 -9.78
C MET A 289 -5.75 -13.23 -10.48
N VAL A 290 -5.98 -13.12 -11.79
CA VAL A 290 -5.72 -11.92 -12.57
C VAL A 290 -7.06 -11.30 -12.90
N PHE A 291 -7.25 -10.08 -12.42
CA PHE A 291 -8.46 -9.33 -12.67
C PHE A 291 -8.37 -8.64 -14.03
N LEU A 292 -9.36 -8.88 -14.87
CA LEU A 292 -9.52 -8.18 -16.16
C LEU A 292 -10.37 -6.94 -15.92
N LYS A 293 -9.75 -5.77 -15.97
CA LYS A 293 -10.39 -4.49 -15.64
C LYS A 293 -11.34 -3.95 -16.72
N SER A 294 -11.28 -4.49 -17.93
CA SER A 294 -12.00 -3.91 -19.07
C SER A 294 -12.39 -4.98 -20.07
N VAL A 295 -13.38 -5.78 -19.69
CA VAL A 295 -14.14 -6.53 -20.69
C VAL A 295 -15.32 -5.62 -21.05
N GLU A 296 -15.37 -5.14 -22.30
CA GLU A 296 -16.55 -4.47 -22.78
C GLU A 296 -17.71 -5.47 -22.82
N SER A 297 -18.94 -4.98 -22.58
CA SER A 297 -20.12 -5.83 -22.39
C SER A 297 -20.41 -6.81 -23.55
N ASN A 298 -19.78 -6.60 -24.71
CA ASN A 298 -19.97 -7.37 -25.92
C ASN A 298 -18.79 -8.29 -26.30
N GLU A 299 -17.70 -8.30 -25.53
CA GLU A 299 -16.55 -9.19 -25.79
C GLU A 299 -16.70 -10.52 -25.03
N GLU A 300 -16.43 -11.63 -25.69
CA GLU A 300 -16.31 -12.93 -25.02
C GLU A 300 -15.03 -12.93 -24.16
N PRO A 301 -15.09 -13.40 -22.90
CA PRO A 301 -13.92 -13.44 -22.01
C PRO A 301 -12.72 -14.18 -22.57
N GLU A 302 -12.95 -15.18 -23.42
CA GLU A 302 -11.91 -15.95 -24.10
C GLU A 302 -11.14 -15.10 -25.09
N ASP A 303 -11.82 -14.26 -25.87
CA ASP A 303 -11.19 -13.36 -26.84
C ASP A 303 -10.35 -12.29 -26.14
N VAL A 304 -10.84 -11.73 -25.03
CA VAL A 304 -10.09 -10.78 -24.20
C VAL A 304 -8.81 -11.41 -23.66
N ILE A 305 -8.87 -12.66 -23.24
CA ILE A 305 -7.71 -13.39 -22.72
C ILE A 305 -6.72 -13.72 -23.81
N ASP A 306 -7.18 -14.17 -24.96
CA ASP A 306 -6.32 -14.43 -26.11
C ASP A 306 -5.61 -13.15 -26.56
N LYS A 307 -6.35 -12.04 -26.64
CA LYS A 307 -5.79 -10.71 -26.92
C LYS A 307 -4.72 -10.32 -25.90
N TYR A 308 -4.97 -10.53 -24.59
CA TYR A 308 -4.00 -10.19 -23.55
C TYR A 308 -2.77 -11.11 -23.57
N ILE A 309 -2.93 -12.40 -23.84
CA ILE A 309 -1.82 -13.34 -24.02
C ILE A 309 -0.99 -12.94 -25.24
N LYS A 310 -1.64 -12.58 -26.34
CA LYS A 310 -0.96 -12.08 -27.53
C LYS A 310 -0.15 -10.82 -27.21
N GLN A 311 -0.72 -9.84 -26.49
CA GLN A 311 0.01 -8.66 -26.06
C GLN A 311 1.26 -9.01 -25.24
N MET A 312 1.21 -10.01 -24.35
CA MET A 312 2.37 -10.46 -23.58
C MET A 312 3.45 -11.10 -24.49
N ILE A 313 3.05 -11.86 -25.49
CA ILE A 313 3.96 -12.48 -26.48
C ILE A 313 4.60 -11.37 -27.33
N ASP A 314 3.79 -10.46 -27.85
CA ASP A 314 4.24 -9.36 -28.71
C ASP A 314 5.20 -8.42 -27.96
N PHE A 315 4.91 -8.13 -26.68
CA PHE A 315 5.82 -7.37 -25.83
C PHE A 315 7.18 -8.05 -25.66
N ARG A 316 7.17 -9.35 -25.37
CA ARG A 316 8.41 -10.13 -25.21
C ARG A 316 9.22 -10.18 -26.49
N GLN A 317 8.55 -10.37 -27.63
CA GLN A 317 9.21 -10.37 -28.94
C GLN A 317 9.79 -9.00 -29.26
N CYS A 318 9.00 -7.94 -29.10
CA CYS A 318 9.47 -6.57 -29.29
C CYS A 318 10.70 -6.25 -28.40
N ALA A 319 10.67 -6.67 -27.12
CA ALA A 319 11.82 -6.47 -26.24
C ALA A 319 13.09 -7.15 -26.77
N TYR A 320 12.95 -8.35 -27.31
CA TYR A 320 14.06 -9.07 -27.92
C TYR A 320 14.59 -8.35 -29.17
N ASP A 321 13.69 -8.02 -30.10
CA ASP A 321 14.06 -7.44 -31.41
C ASP A 321 14.67 -6.04 -31.27
N VAL A 322 14.15 -5.23 -30.34
CA VAL A 322 14.59 -3.85 -30.14
C VAL A 322 15.87 -3.77 -29.28
N LEU A 323 15.95 -4.56 -28.21
CA LEU A 323 17.02 -4.38 -27.22
C LEU A 323 18.24 -5.27 -27.47
N SER A 324 18.10 -6.41 -28.19
CA SER A 324 19.24 -7.28 -28.48
C SER A 324 20.28 -6.63 -29.36
N PRO A 325 19.94 -5.94 -30.45
CA PRO A 325 20.93 -5.23 -31.27
C PRO A 325 21.67 -4.12 -30.55
N LEU A 326 21.04 -3.56 -29.48
CA LEU A 326 21.61 -2.49 -28.66
C LEU A 326 22.44 -3.02 -27.48
N GLY A 327 22.55 -4.36 -27.30
CA GLY A 327 23.18 -4.96 -26.13
C GLY A 327 22.44 -4.71 -24.80
N LEU A 328 21.17 -4.26 -24.87
CA LEU A 328 20.35 -3.91 -23.71
C LEU A 328 19.38 -5.03 -23.29
N TYR A 329 19.28 -6.10 -24.06
CA TYR A 329 18.39 -7.22 -23.72
C TYR A 329 18.97 -8.07 -22.59
N VAL A 330 18.28 -8.13 -21.46
CA VAL A 330 18.64 -9.00 -20.34
C VAL A 330 17.68 -10.19 -20.30
N LYS A 331 18.22 -11.39 -20.55
CA LYS A 331 17.43 -12.63 -20.63
C LYS A 331 16.58 -12.85 -19.36
N GLY A 332 15.30 -13.10 -19.56
CA GLY A 332 14.35 -13.43 -18.48
C GLY A 332 13.73 -12.24 -17.77
N THR A 333 14.22 -11.01 -17.97
CA THR A 333 13.68 -9.81 -17.31
C THR A 333 12.47 -9.25 -18.04
N MET A 334 12.48 -9.22 -19.37
CA MET A 334 11.41 -8.67 -20.22
C MET A 334 10.33 -9.73 -20.58
N ASN A 335 9.97 -10.55 -19.61
CA ASN A 335 8.97 -11.60 -19.82
C ASN A 335 7.75 -11.38 -18.89
N PRO A 336 6.61 -10.92 -19.43
CA PRO A 336 5.39 -10.69 -18.64
C PRO A 336 4.90 -11.93 -17.90
N PHE A 337 5.08 -13.11 -18.46
CA PHE A 337 4.67 -14.39 -17.85
C PHE A 337 5.43 -14.68 -16.54
N ASN A 338 6.69 -14.24 -16.43
CA ASN A 338 7.48 -14.36 -15.21
C ASN A 338 7.07 -13.31 -14.15
N SER A 339 6.46 -12.21 -14.57
CA SER A 339 6.06 -11.07 -13.73
C SER A 339 4.58 -11.10 -13.36
N GLN A 340 4.06 -12.27 -13.03
CA GLN A 340 2.65 -12.48 -12.66
C GLN A 340 1.66 -12.09 -13.77
N SER A 341 2.07 -12.17 -15.03
CA SER A 341 1.33 -11.70 -16.22
C SER A 341 0.90 -10.24 -16.12
N LYS A 342 1.78 -9.38 -15.61
CA LYS A 342 1.59 -7.92 -15.52
C LYS A 342 2.81 -7.22 -16.11
N PHE A 343 2.59 -6.15 -16.86
CA PHE A 343 3.66 -5.36 -17.47
C PHE A 343 4.43 -4.49 -16.45
N GLY A 344 3.73 -3.92 -15.47
CA GLY A 344 4.34 -3.03 -14.49
C GLY A 344 5.53 -3.64 -13.71
N PRO A 345 5.42 -4.84 -13.09
CA PRO A 345 6.50 -5.48 -12.35
C PRO A 345 7.75 -5.82 -13.19
N ILE A 346 7.62 -5.88 -14.54
CA ILE A 346 8.75 -6.09 -15.44
C ILE A 346 9.79 -4.97 -15.27
N GLY A 347 9.31 -3.74 -15.11
CA GLY A 347 10.17 -2.58 -14.95
C GLY A 347 11.12 -2.73 -13.76
N LEU A 348 10.62 -3.17 -12.60
CA LEU A 348 11.45 -3.38 -11.42
C LEU A 348 12.51 -4.46 -11.66
N ASN A 349 12.13 -5.59 -12.28
CA ASN A 349 13.05 -6.68 -12.56
C ASN A 349 14.15 -6.27 -13.55
N TYR A 350 13.78 -5.58 -14.62
CA TYR A 350 14.75 -5.10 -15.61
C TYR A 350 15.68 -4.05 -15.00
N TRP A 351 15.13 -3.05 -14.31
CA TRP A 351 15.93 -2.03 -13.62
C TRP A 351 16.92 -2.64 -12.64
N TYR A 352 16.50 -3.59 -11.80
CA TYR A 352 17.37 -4.25 -10.81
C TYR A 352 18.56 -4.98 -11.46
N ASN A 353 18.36 -5.52 -12.66
CA ASN A 353 19.42 -6.22 -13.41
C ASN A 353 20.31 -5.29 -14.25
N THR A 354 19.93 -4.02 -14.40
CA THR A 354 20.66 -3.03 -15.21
C THR A 354 21.20 -1.84 -14.43
N CYS A 355 20.75 -1.64 -13.19
CA CYS A 355 21.24 -0.56 -12.34
C CYS A 355 22.65 -0.86 -11.78
N PRO A 356 23.40 0.17 -11.36
CA PRO A 356 24.72 -0.01 -10.74
C PRO A 356 24.68 -0.87 -9.49
N ARG A 357 25.71 -1.70 -9.25
CA ARG A 357 25.81 -2.54 -8.05
C ARG A 357 25.76 -1.76 -6.74
N SER A 358 26.21 -0.50 -6.74
CA SER A 358 26.13 0.41 -5.57
C SER A 358 24.71 0.61 -5.03
N ILE A 359 23.67 0.27 -5.81
CA ILE A 359 22.28 0.32 -5.37
C ILE A 359 21.95 -0.79 -4.37
N SER A 360 22.62 -1.95 -4.43
CA SER A 360 22.43 -3.03 -3.46
C SER A 360 22.83 -2.64 -2.04
N ASP A 361 23.68 -1.64 -1.89
CA ASP A 361 24.22 -1.19 -0.61
C ASP A 361 23.49 0.03 -0.01
N CYS A 362 22.23 0.26 -0.41
CA CYS A 362 21.41 1.31 0.19
C CYS A 362 21.18 1.06 1.68
N ASP A 363 21.36 2.11 2.49
CA ASP A 363 21.01 2.04 3.92
C ASP A 363 19.52 1.78 4.09
N ASP A 364 19.17 0.95 5.07
CA ASP A 364 17.78 0.80 5.50
C ASP A 364 17.20 2.14 5.94
N ILE A 365 15.92 2.33 5.69
CA ILE A 365 15.19 3.53 6.09
C ILE A 365 14.61 3.27 7.49
N ASP A 366 15.11 3.96 8.52
CA ASP A 366 14.56 3.86 9.85
C ASP A 366 13.14 4.46 9.96
N CYS A 367 12.44 4.17 11.05
CA CYS A 367 11.03 4.56 11.20
C CYS A 367 10.81 6.09 11.21
N ILE A 368 11.80 6.86 11.70
CA ILE A 368 11.72 8.33 11.71
C ILE A 368 11.88 8.86 10.28
N GLU A 369 12.91 8.38 9.57
CA GLU A 369 13.16 8.78 8.17
C GLU A 369 12.00 8.36 7.27
N GLN A 370 11.41 7.16 7.48
CA GLN A 370 10.21 6.72 6.77
C GLN A 370 9.05 7.70 6.93
N ASN A 371 8.84 8.25 8.13
CA ASN A 371 7.81 9.24 8.40
C ASN A 371 8.07 10.55 7.64
N TRP A 372 9.31 11.05 7.66
CA TRP A 372 9.69 12.27 6.94
C TRP A 372 9.46 12.12 5.43
N ILE A 373 9.93 11.02 4.85
CA ILE A 373 9.75 10.71 3.43
C ILE A 373 8.26 10.62 3.10
N ALA A 374 7.50 9.82 3.86
CA ALA A 374 6.08 9.61 3.61
C ALA A 374 5.25 10.89 3.73
N ASN A 375 5.58 11.76 4.69
CA ASN A 375 4.89 13.02 4.89
C ASN A 375 5.24 14.08 3.83
N ALA A 376 6.44 14.01 3.24
CA ALA A 376 6.86 14.90 2.17
C ALA A 376 6.46 14.44 0.76
N MET A 377 5.93 13.22 0.61
CA MET A 377 5.42 12.70 -0.67
C MET A 377 4.07 13.34 -0.99
N THR A 378 4.10 14.59 -1.45
CA THR A 378 2.92 15.31 -1.94
C THR A 378 2.75 15.04 -3.43
N GLY A 379 1.55 14.69 -3.89
CA GLY A 379 1.25 14.38 -5.28
C GLY A 379 1.44 15.57 -6.24
N ALA A 380 1.12 15.35 -7.51
CA ALA A 380 1.22 16.36 -8.56
C ALA A 380 0.25 17.53 -8.37
N ILE A 381 0.44 18.61 -9.12
CA ILE A 381 -0.52 19.70 -9.21
C ILE A 381 -1.77 19.17 -9.94
N VAL A 382 -2.93 19.43 -9.35
CA VAL A 382 -4.23 19.13 -9.96
C VAL A 382 -5.13 20.34 -9.78
N TYR A 383 -5.57 20.88 -10.91
CA TYR A 383 -6.48 22.03 -10.98
C TYR A 383 -7.43 21.84 -12.15
N LYS A 384 -8.66 22.27 -12.00
CA LYS A 384 -9.64 22.34 -13.09
C LYS A 384 -10.62 23.49 -12.89
N GLN A 385 -11.08 24.01 -14.00
CA GLN A 385 -12.21 24.90 -14.09
C GLN A 385 -13.23 24.23 -15.02
N ASP A 386 -14.37 23.83 -14.48
CA ASP A 386 -15.40 23.13 -15.25
C ASP A 386 -16.02 24.05 -16.30
N GLY A 387 -16.25 23.54 -17.51
CA GLY A 387 -16.82 24.31 -18.59
C GLY A 387 -16.58 23.70 -19.97
N THR A 388 -17.15 24.33 -20.99
CA THR A 388 -16.88 24.02 -22.40
C THR A 388 -16.00 25.12 -22.96
N TYR A 389 -14.89 24.74 -23.56
CA TYR A 389 -13.88 25.64 -24.07
C TYR A 389 -13.62 25.34 -25.54
N LYS A 390 -13.51 26.38 -26.36
CA LYS A 390 -13.25 26.30 -27.80
C LYS A 390 -11.82 26.73 -28.12
N GLY A 391 -11.19 26.07 -29.10
CA GLY A 391 -9.89 26.43 -29.59
C GLY A 391 -8.80 26.37 -28.51
N VAL A 392 -8.84 25.39 -27.58
CA VAL A 392 -7.84 25.26 -26.51
C VAL A 392 -6.65 24.42 -26.95
N TYR A 393 -5.57 24.59 -26.22
CA TYR A 393 -4.33 23.85 -26.39
C TYR A 393 -4.10 22.96 -25.17
N GLU A 394 -3.93 21.65 -25.39
CA GLU A 394 -3.45 20.70 -24.37
C GLU A 394 -1.98 20.43 -24.59
N TYR A 395 -1.20 20.62 -23.54
CA TYR A 395 0.21 20.29 -23.49
C TYR A 395 0.41 19.12 -22.55
N ASP A 396 1.16 18.09 -22.97
CA ASP A 396 1.46 16.89 -22.20
C ASP A 396 2.94 16.55 -22.32
N ILE A 397 3.62 16.32 -21.19
CA ILE A 397 5.06 16.01 -21.19
C ILE A 397 5.26 14.51 -21.47
N ASN A 398 5.93 14.21 -22.57
CA ASN A 398 6.16 12.84 -23.00
C ASN A 398 7.01 12.05 -21.98
N SER A 399 6.34 11.18 -21.21
CA SER A 399 6.99 10.37 -20.16
C SER A 399 7.73 11.20 -19.11
N MET A 400 7.09 12.21 -18.54
CA MET A 400 7.67 13.18 -17.61
C MET A 400 8.43 12.50 -16.46
N TYR A 401 7.80 11.62 -15.69
CA TYR A 401 8.47 10.98 -14.54
C TYR A 401 9.67 10.11 -14.94
N PRO A 402 9.60 9.27 -15.99
CA PRO A 402 10.79 8.61 -16.53
C PRO A 402 11.93 9.57 -16.89
N HIS A 403 11.62 10.68 -17.55
CA HIS A 403 12.61 11.72 -17.83
C HIS A 403 13.23 12.28 -16.54
N LEU A 404 12.40 12.68 -15.58
CA LEU A 404 12.83 13.26 -14.31
C LEU A 404 13.66 12.30 -13.46
N LEU A 405 13.43 10.99 -13.55
CA LEU A 405 14.28 9.99 -12.89
C LEU A 405 15.75 10.08 -13.34
N THR A 406 16.02 10.45 -14.60
CA THR A 406 17.39 10.63 -15.09
C THR A 406 18.01 11.96 -14.69
N VAL A 407 17.21 12.94 -14.25
CA VAL A 407 17.64 14.29 -13.90
C VAL A 407 17.93 14.46 -12.41
N ILE A 408 17.08 13.85 -11.56
CA ILE A 408 17.26 13.95 -10.10
C ILE A 408 18.29 12.95 -9.59
N ASP A 409 18.89 13.23 -8.41
CA ASP A 409 19.76 12.26 -7.75
C ASP A 409 18.97 11.17 -7.04
N PHE A 410 19.52 9.97 -7.05
CA PHE A 410 19.05 8.83 -6.27
C PHE A 410 19.78 8.78 -4.93
N ILE A 411 19.04 8.63 -3.83
CA ILE A 411 19.58 8.74 -2.48
C ILE A 411 19.79 7.34 -1.89
N THR A 412 21.04 7.00 -1.61
CA THR A 412 21.46 5.66 -1.13
C THR A 412 21.72 5.59 0.36
N ARG A 413 22.02 6.73 1.01
CA ARG A 413 22.40 6.78 2.42
C ARG A 413 21.44 7.62 3.24
N ARG A 414 21.45 7.40 4.56
CA ARG A 414 20.60 8.13 5.53
C ARG A 414 20.87 9.62 5.51
N GLY A 415 19.82 10.39 5.73
CA GLY A 415 19.88 11.83 5.92
C GLY A 415 20.32 12.23 7.32
N LYS A 416 20.63 13.52 7.49
CA LYS A 416 20.95 14.11 8.80
C LYS A 416 19.84 15.04 9.24
N TYR A 417 19.29 14.80 10.43
CA TYR A 417 18.31 15.68 11.06
C TYR A 417 18.99 16.91 11.63
N LYS A 418 18.33 18.05 11.55
CA LYS A 418 18.79 19.33 12.07
C LYS A 418 17.62 20.17 12.57
N THR A 419 17.86 20.92 13.62
CA THR A 419 17.03 22.06 14.02
C THR A 419 17.70 23.31 13.47
N VAL A 420 17.02 24.00 12.56
CA VAL A 420 17.53 25.22 11.92
C VAL A 420 16.62 26.39 12.20
N SER A 421 17.21 27.59 12.38
CA SER A 421 16.47 28.83 12.55
C SER A 421 16.15 29.55 11.23
N LYS A 422 16.84 29.18 10.14
CA LYS A 422 16.68 29.77 8.81
C LYS A 422 16.77 28.71 7.72
N ILE A 423 15.94 28.82 6.69
CA ILE A 423 15.94 27.95 5.53
C ILE A 423 17.14 28.31 4.62
N LYS A 424 17.94 27.30 4.27
CA LYS A 424 19.05 27.45 3.32
C LYS A 424 18.75 26.67 2.05
N LEU A 425 18.54 27.36 0.93
CA LEU A 425 18.09 26.82 -0.35
C LEU A 425 19.22 26.27 -1.26
N LYS A 426 20.47 26.23 -0.80
CA LYS A 426 21.63 25.80 -1.61
C LYS A 426 21.68 24.30 -1.93
N ASN A 427 20.91 23.47 -1.22
CA ASN A 427 20.84 22.05 -1.44
C ASN A 427 19.40 21.65 -1.71
N ASP A 428 19.09 21.11 -2.89
CA ASP A 428 17.75 20.73 -3.31
C ASP A 428 17.23 19.46 -2.60
N TYR A 429 18.12 18.68 -1.98
CA TYR A 429 17.78 17.43 -1.29
C TYR A 429 17.65 17.64 0.21
N GLN A 430 16.70 18.48 0.59
CA GLN A 430 16.29 18.71 1.98
C GLN A 430 14.76 18.66 2.06
N ILE A 431 14.27 18.19 3.19
CA ILE A 431 12.86 18.23 3.57
C ILE A 431 12.77 19.09 4.82
N PHE A 432 11.87 20.04 4.83
CA PHE A 432 11.63 20.96 5.96
C PHE A 432 10.22 20.75 6.53
N ARG A 433 10.11 20.92 7.84
CA ARG A 433 8.83 21.10 8.52
C ARG A 433 8.54 22.59 8.57
N CYS A 434 7.59 23.03 7.75
CA CYS A 434 7.21 24.46 7.67
C CYS A 434 5.76 24.61 7.24
N VAL A 435 5.16 25.73 7.62
CA VAL A 435 3.83 26.14 7.15
C VAL A 435 4.01 27.07 5.95
N ILE A 436 3.26 26.86 4.89
CA ILE A 436 3.22 27.73 3.71
C ILE A 436 1.79 28.26 3.57
N ASN A 437 1.63 29.58 3.56
CA ASN A 437 0.35 30.24 3.45
C ASN A 437 0.23 30.97 2.10
N GLY A 438 -1.03 31.17 1.65
CA GLY A 438 -1.33 31.91 0.42
C GLY A 438 -1.26 31.07 -0.86
N ILE A 439 -1.23 29.75 -0.75
CA ILE A 439 -1.03 28.84 -1.88
C ILE A 439 -2.15 28.93 -2.93
N ASP A 440 -1.79 29.26 -4.17
CA ASP A 440 -2.61 29.05 -5.35
C ASP A 440 -2.43 27.61 -5.84
N ARG A 441 -3.55 26.90 -6.01
CA ARG A 441 -3.56 25.48 -6.44
C ARG A 441 -3.04 25.25 -7.85
N ARG A 442 -2.96 26.30 -8.69
CA ARG A 442 -2.38 26.24 -10.03
C ARG A 442 -0.85 26.22 -9.98
N ILE A 443 -0.26 26.74 -8.90
CA ILE A 443 1.18 26.92 -8.73
C ILE A 443 1.80 25.79 -7.93
N MET A 444 1.18 25.43 -6.81
CA MET A 444 1.68 24.35 -5.98
C MET A 444 0.57 23.65 -5.21
N ARG A 445 0.87 22.46 -4.74
CA ARG A 445 -0.05 21.66 -3.94
C ARG A 445 0.21 21.88 -2.45
N HIS A 446 -0.83 22.21 -1.69
CA HIS A 446 -0.76 22.26 -0.23
C HIS A 446 -0.48 20.87 0.37
N ASN A 447 0.45 20.81 1.32
CA ASN A 447 0.70 19.61 2.12
C ASN A 447 0.15 19.78 3.54
N PRO A 448 -0.95 19.12 3.91
CA PRO A 448 -1.57 19.29 5.23
C PRO A 448 -0.69 18.80 6.39
N LYS A 449 0.38 18.02 6.08
CA LYS A 449 1.36 17.56 7.07
C LYS A 449 2.50 18.53 7.29
N ASN A 450 2.58 19.59 6.48
CA ASN A 450 3.60 20.64 6.59
C ASN A 450 5.05 20.13 6.39
N TYR A 451 5.23 19.15 5.51
CA TYR A 451 6.56 18.68 5.08
C TYR A 451 6.79 19.04 3.63
N TYR A 452 7.76 19.89 3.35
CA TYR A 452 8.05 20.39 2.01
C TYR A 452 9.51 20.20 1.64
N THR A 453 9.78 19.90 0.38
CA THR A 453 11.15 19.84 -0.13
C THR A 453 11.71 21.25 -0.36
N THR A 454 13.02 21.36 -0.54
CA THR A 454 13.66 22.64 -0.92
C THR A 454 13.06 23.23 -2.21
N LEU A 455 12.70 22.36 -3.19
CA LEU A 455 12.09 22.83 -4.45
C LEU A 455 10.70 23.42 -4.23
N ASP A 456 9.88 22.81 -3.39
CA ASP A 456 8.57 23.36 -3.03
C ASP A 456 8.71 24.74 -2.37
N ILE A 457 9.68 24.88 -1.45
CA ILE A 457 9.94 26.14 -0.76
C ILE A 457 10.45 27.22 -1.72
N LYS A 458 11.33 26.86 -2.67
CA LYS A 458 11.75 27.78 -3.73
C LYS A 458 10.54 28.28 -4.52
N THR A 459 9.68 27.37 -4.96
CA THR A 459 8.45 27.75 -5.68
C THR A 459 7.56 28.67 -4.84
N ALA A 460 7.40 28.40 -3.55
CA ALA A 460 6.59 29.21 -2.66
C ALA A 460 7.16 30.65 -2.55
N LEU A 461 8.45 30.79 -2.29
CA LEU A 461 9.10 32.09 -2.12
C LEU A 461 9.13 32.91 -3.42
N GLU A 462 9.35 32.27 -4.57
CA GLU A 462 9.32 32.92 -5.89
C GLU A 462 7.93 33.47 -6.24
N ASN A 463 6.87 32.87 -5.66
CA ASN A 463 5.50 33.35 -5.86
C ASN A 463 4.98 34.19 -4.69
N GLY A 464 5.86 34.67 -3.80
CA GLY A 464 5.51 35.59 -2.73
C GLY A 464 4.76 34.95 -1.56
N TYR A 465 4.75 33.63 -1.43
CA TYR A 465 4.08 32.94 -0.30
C TYR A 465 4.91 33.04 0.97
N SER A 466 4.25 33.16 2.12
CA SER A 466 4.95 33.13 3.40
C SER A 466 5.35 31.68 3.75
N VAL A 467 6.59 31.52 4.22
CA VAL A 467 7.13 30.23 4.62
C VAL A 467 7.68 30.34 6.04
N GLU A 468 7.07 29.64 6.97
CA GLU A 468 7.40 29.69 8.40
C GLU A 468 7.87 28.31 8.89
N LEU A 469 9.11 28.24 9.40
CA LEU A 469 9.64 27.00 9.99
C LEU A 469 8.87 26.65 11.26
N ILE A 470 8.52 25.36 11.40
CA ILE A 470 8.00 24.83 12.64
C ILE A 470 9.16 24.71 13.63
N GLN A 471 9.04 25.39 14.78
CA GLN A 471 10.05 25.46 15.85
C GLN A 471 9.43 24.96 17.16
N ASP A 472 9.23 23.65 17.25
CA ASP A 472 8.59 22.98 18.40
C ASP A 472 9.59 22.18 19.26
N GLY A 473 10.89 22.44 19.08
CA GLY A 473 11.95 21.72 19.77
C GLY A 473 12.44 20.47 19.05
N GLU A 474 11.66 19.94 18.12
CA GLU A 474 12.02 18.77 17.31
C GLU A 474 12.80 19.18 16.05
N PRO A 475 13.55 18.27 15.42
CA PRO A 475 14.19 18.55 14.14
C PRO A 475 13.19 19.06 13.10
N ASN A 476 13.54 20.16 12.43
CA ASN A 476 12.71 20.78 11.39
C ASN A 476 13.33 20.72 9.99
N CYS A 477 14.48 20.05 9.83
CA CYS A 477 15.15 19.84 8.55
C CYS A 477 15.78 18.44 8.50
N LEU A 478 15.46 17.67 7.47
CA LEU A 478 16.15 16.43 7.08
C LEU A 478 16.98 16.72 5.83
N LYS A 479 18.30 16.53 5.92
CA LYS A 479 19.26 16.90 4.83
C LYS A 479 20.00 15.69 4.30
N TYR A 480 20.01 15.53 2.98
CA TYR A 480 20.85 14.60 2.25
C TYR A 480 22.05 15.32 1.60
N GLY A 481 23.25 14.93 1.95
CA GLY A 481 24.50 15.52 1.44
C GLY A 481 24.90 14.94 0.08
N LYS A 482 25.89 15.55 -0.60
CA LYS A 482 26.38 15.04 -1.91
C LYS A 482 26.87 13.59 -1.84
N ARG A 483 27.55 13.19 -0.74
CA ARG A 483 28.09 11.84 -0.55
C ARG A 483 27.01 10.76 -0.28
N THR A 484 25.76 11.17 -0.10
CA THR A 484 24.63 10.24 0.13
C THR A 484 23.85 9.94 -1.14
N ARG A 485 24.29 10.46 -2.30
CA ARG A 485 23.53 10.47 -3.54
C ARG A 485 24.39 10.01 -4.72
N ILE A 486 23.72 9.39 -5.69
CA ILE A 486 24.23 8.99 -7.00
C ILE A 486 23.35 9.72 -8.03
N THR A 487 23.90 10.08 -9.18
CA THR A 487 23.10 10.75 -10.22
C THR A 487 21.99 9.84 -10.73
N GLY A 488 20.80 10.38 -10.97
CA GLY A 488 19.71 9.62 -11.56
C GLY A 488 20.06 9.08 -12.95
N HIS A 489 20.92 9.79 -13.68
CA HIS A 489 21.43 9.31 -14.96
C HIS A 489 22.15 7.95 -14.81
N GLU A 490 23.06 7.80 -13.84
CA GLU A 490 23.75 6.53 -13.61
C GLU A 490 22.77 5.41 -13.23
N VAL A 491 21.73 5.72 -12.46
CA VAL A 491 20.81 4.72 -11.89
C VAL A 491 19.71 4.31 -12.87
N PHE A 492 19.20 5.25 -13.67
CA PHE A 492 17.97 5.04 -14.44
C PHE A 492 18.13 5.13 -15.96
N ASN A 493 19.25 5.70 -16.48
CA ASN A 493 19.34 5.98 -17.91
C ASN A 493 19.20 4.72 -18.78
N THR A 494 19.87 3.61 -18.42
CA THR A 494 19.76 2.35 -19.16
C THR A 494 18.32 1.84 -19.20
N PHE A 495 17.63 1.88 -18.06
CA PHE A 495 16.24 1.46 -17.94
C PHE A 495 15.31 2.36 -18.80
N VAL A 496 15.44 3.68 -18.64
CA VAL A 496 14.59 4.65 -19.34
C VAL A 496 14.80 4.60 -20.84
N SER A 497 16.06 4.57 -21.27
CA SER A 497 16.41 4.52 -22.70
C SER A 497 15.90 3.24 -23.38
N ALA A 498 16.05 2.08 -22.71
CA ALA A 498 15.59 0.81 -23.26
C ALA A 498 14.05 0.79 -23.46
N LEU A 499 13.29 1.10 -22.40
CA LEU A 499 11.82 1.06 -22.49
C LEU A 499 11.26 2.20 -23.35
N TYR A 500 11.89 3.36 -23.33
CA TYR A 500 11.50 4.44 -24.21
C TYR A 500 11.73 4.08 -25.69
N LYS A 501 12.85 3.44 -26.02
CA LYS A 501 13.14 2.95 -27.36
C LYS A 501 12.09 1.91 -27.83
N MET A 502 11.73 0.96 -26.96
CA MET A 502 10.65 0.02 -27.28
C MET A 502 9.33 0.77 -27.56
N LYS A 503 8.96 1.73 -26.68
CA LYS A 503 7.75 2.56 -26.84
C LYS A 503 7.77 3.32 -28.18
N SER A 504 8.88 3.97 -28.55
CA SER A 504 9.03 4.74 -29.79
C SER A 504 8.99 3.87 -31.05
N GLN A 505 9.31 2.58 -30.94
CA GLN A 505 9.22 1.59 -32.01
C GLN A 505 7.86 0.83 -32.03
N GLY A 506 6.82 1.37 -31.37
CA GLY A 506 5.47 0.86 -31.47
C GLY A 506 5.04 -0.11 -30.37
N CYS A 507 5.93 -0.51 -29.44
CA CYS A 507 5.56 -1.34 -28.30
C CYS A 507 4.81 -0.49 -27.24
N ARG A 508 3.51 -0.32 -27.41
CA ARG A 508 2.66 0.52 -26.54
C ARG A 508 2.71 0.08 -25.06
N ASP A 509 2.80 -1.23 -24.83
CA ASP A 509 2.82 -1.80 -23.48
C ASP A 509 4.11 -1.50 -22.72
N ALA A 510 5.18 -1.05 -23.38
CA ALA A 510 6.40 -0.57 -22.73
C ALA A 510 6.16 0.71 -21.91
N LYS A 511 5.08 1.45 -22.18
CA LYS A 511 4.67 2.62 -21.37
C LYS A 511 4.39 2.24 -19.92
N LEU A 512 3.82 1.05 -19.65
CA LEU A 512 3.44 0.63 -18.31
C LEU A 512 4.66 0.39 -17.40
N PRO A 513 5.63 -0.48 -17.73
CA PRO A 513 6.82 -0.65 -16.89
C PRO A 513 7.65 0.62 -16.79
N LEU A 514 7.70 1.43 -17.86
CA LEU A 514 8.41 2.70 -17.88
C LEU A 514 7.87 3.69 -16.84
N ASN A 515 6.56 3.86 -16.76
CA ASN A 515 5.93 4.84 -15.86
C ASN A 515 5.77 4.33 -14.43
N TYR A 516 5.70 3.01 -14.22
CA TYR A 516 5.40 2.45 -12.89
C TYR A 516 6.64 2.24 -12.01
N LEU A 517 7.85 2.27 -12.56
CA LEU A 517 9.06 1.95 -11.79
C LEU A 517 9.18 2.78 -10.51
N TRP A 518 9.06 4.10 -10.61
CA TRP A 518 9.24 4.98 -9.45
C TRP A 518 8.23 4.67 -8.33
N GLY A 519 6.97 4.38 -8.69
CA GLY A 519 5.95 3.97 -7.75
C GLY A 519 6.23 2.62 -7.09
N TYR A 520 6.85 1.67 -7.82
CA TYR A 520 7.30 0.40 -7.24
C TYR A 520 8.44 0.61 -6.25
N LEU A 521 9.44 1.44 -6.58
CA LEU A 521 10.59 1.71 -5.71
C LEU A 521 10.18 2.43 -4.42
N ALA A 522 9.15 3.27 -4.49
CA ALA A 522 8.57 3.99 -3.37
C ALA A 522 7.29 3.31 -2.80
N SER A 523 7.02 2.05 -3.18
CA SER A 523 5.78 1.38 -2.80
C SER A 523 5.66 1.21 -1.30
N ARG A 524 4.44 1.43 -0.79
CA ARG A 524 4.12 1.23 0.62
C ARG A 524 4.22 -0.25 1.00
N ALA A 525 4.73 -0.52 2.19
CA ALA A 525 4.75 -1.85 2.78
C ALA A 525 3.38 -2.15 3.41
N LEU A 526 2.38 -2.29 2.57
CA LEU A 526 1.02 -2.61 2.96
C LEU A 526 0.66 -4.01 2.47
N ASN A 527 0.13 -4.82 3.37
CA ASN A 527 -0.43 -6.12 3.03
C ASN A 527 -1.94 -6.00 2.94
N GLU A 528 -2.53 -6.60 1.91
CA GLU A 528 -3.97 -6.69 1.76
C GLU A 528 -4.43 -8.09 2.18
N VAL A 529 -5.37 -8.13 3.11
CA VAL A 529 -5.99 -9.35 3.62
C VAL A 529 -7.51 -9.23 3.53
N ASN A 530 -8.16 -10.34 3.22
CA ASN A 530 -9.61 -10.38 3.01
C ASN A 530 -10.29 -11.22 4.08
N THR A 531 -11.48 -10.82 4.50
CA THR A 531 -12.24 -11.50 5.57
C THR A 531 -12.66 -12.93 5.26
N TYR A 532 -12.65 -13.35 3.99
CA TYR A 532 -12.93 -14.73 3.60
C TYR A 532 -11.69 -15.64 3.59
N GLN A 533 -10.48 -15.08 3.78
CA GLN A 533 -9.27 -15.90 3.93
C GLN A 533 -9.27 -16.58 5.28
N LYS A 534 -9.18 -17.90 5.30
CA LYS A 534 -9.20 -18.70 6.55
C LYS A 534 -8.00 -18.40 7.45
N ASP A 535 -6.86 -18.09 6.84
CA ASP A 535 -5.58 -17.80 7.53
C ASP A 535 -5.33 -16.30 7.54
N LEU A 536 -6.24 -15.54 8.14
CA LEU A 536 -6.11 -14.10 8.26
C LEU A 536 -4.93 -13.76 9.17
N ALA A 537 -3.87 -13.22 8.59
CA ALA A 537 -2.65 -12.82 9.30
C ALA A 537 -2.77 -11.44 9.97
N ILE A 538 -3.91 -11.14 10.57
CA ILE A 538 -4.09 -9.94 11.39
C ILE A 538 -3.91 -10.33 12.84
N ASP A 539 -2.78 -9.91 13.42
CA ASP A 539 -2.49 -10.17 14.80
C ASP A 539 -3.38 -9.35 15.73
N ASP A 540 -3.53 -8.08 15.41
CA ASP A 540 -4.37 -7.13 16.14
C ASP A 540 -5.19 -6.29 15.14
N ILE A 541 -6.47 -6.06 15.43
CA ILE A 541 -7.33 -5.23 14.57
C ILE A 541 -6.88 -3.77 14.52
N THR A 542 -6.12 -3.30 15.48
CA THR A 542 -5.55 -1.94 15.51
C THR A 542 -4.44 -1.74 14.47
N ASP A 543 -3.89 -2.82 13.91
CA ASP A 543 -2.95 -2.78 12.80
C ASP A 543 -3.63 -2.44 11.45
N ILE A 544 -4.95 -2.54 11.38
CA ILE A 544 -5.70 -2.20 10.16
C ILE A 544 -5.62 -0.70 9.92
N LYS A 545 -5.17 -0.30 8.72
CA LYS A 545 -5.04 1.11 8.32
C LYS A 545 -6.16 1.57 7.41
N LYS A 546 -6.73 0.67 6.62
CA LYS A 546 -7.85 0.98 5.75
C LYS A 546 -8.74 -0.23 5.56
N ILE A 547 -10.05 -0.01 5.48
CA ILE A 547 -11.06 -1.02 5.24
C ILE A 547 -11.74 -0.69 3.92
N PHE A 548 -11.74 -1.64 2.98
CA PHE A 548 -12.47 -1.53 1.74
C PHE A 548 -13.63 -2.51 1.75
N HIS A 549 -14.80 -2.02 1.39
CA HIS A 549 -15.92 -2.90 1.08
C HIS A 549 -15.60 -3.71 -0.17
N ARG A 550 -15.88 -4.99 -0.15
CA ARG A 550 -15.61 -5.86 -1.29
C ARG A 550 -16.87 -6.47 -1.88
N SER A 551 -17.57 -7.29 -1.12
CA SER A 551 -18.74 -8.03 -1.60
C SER A 551 -19.62 -8.51 -0.47
N VAL A 552 -20.73 -9.11 -0.85
CA VAL A 552 -21.68 -9.81 0.04
C VAL A 552 -21.73 -11.27 -0.41
N ASP A 553 -21.58 -12.19 0.51
CA ASP A 553 -21.72 -13.63 0.20
C ASP A 553 -23.18 -14.07 0.16
N LYS A 554 -23.42 -15.35 -0.19
CA LYS A 554 -24.76 -15.94 -0.28
C LYS A 554 -25.50 -15.94 1.07
N ASP A 555 -24.75 -15.94 2.18
CA ASP A 555 -25.28 -15.90 3.55
C ASP A 555 -25.49 -14.45 4.04
N ASN A 556 -25.42 -13.47 3.12
CA ASN A 556 -25.55 -12.03 3.37
C ASN A 556 -24.48 -11.46 4.32
N ASN A 557 -23.32 -12.14 4.49
CA ASN A 557 -22.20 -11.58 5.21
C ASN A 557 -21.42 -10.61 4.33
N GLN A 558 -21.00 -9.50 4.91
CA GLN A 558 -20.13 -8.53 4.24
C GLN A 558 -18.68 -9.02 4.25
N HIS A 559 -18.02 -8.92 3.12
CA HIS A 559 -16.59 -9.15 2.99
C HIS A 559 -15.86 -7.81 2.81
N TYR A 560 -14.75 -7.69 3.54
CA TYR A 560 -13.88 -6.52 3.50
C TYR A 560 -12.47 -6.93 3.10
N THR A 561 -11.77 -6.03 2.42
CA THR A 561 -10.33 -6.08 2.27
C THR A 561 -9.73 -5.10 3.27
N PHE A 562 -8.79 -5.57 4.07
CA PHE A 562 -8.04 -4.76 5.02
C PHE A 562 -6.67 -4.46 4.47
N ARG A 563 -6.25 -3.19 4.53
CA ARG A 563 -4.84 -2.83 4.43
C ARG A 563 -4.23 -2.75 5.80
N ILE A 564 -3.18 -3.51 6.01
CA ILE A 564 -2.37 -3.52 7.23
C ILE A 564 -0.94 -3.11 6.88
N ASN A 565 -0.30 -2.36 7.77
CA ASN A 565 1.12 -2.07 7.59
C ASN A 565 1.95 -3.33 7.88
N ASP A 566 3.01 -3.47 7.08
CA ASP A 566 4.04 -4.46 7.37
C ASP A 566 4.87 -4.01 8.58
N LYS A 567 5.51 -4.97 9.26
CA LYS A 567 6.39 -4.71 10.40
C LYS A 567 7.78 -5.22 10.08
N THR A 568 8.80 -4.56 10.61
CA THR A 568 10.18 -5.06 10.57
C THR A 568 10.30 -6.30 11.45
N LYS A 569 11.44 -6.99 11.38
CA LYS A 569 11.72 -8.14 12.25
C LYS A 569 11.67 -7.76 13.74
N GLU A 570 12.03 -6.52 14.06
CA GLU A 570 11.98 -5.94 15.41
C GLU A 570 10.57 -5.46 15.81
N GLY A 571 9.55 -5.69 14.96
CA GLY A 571 8.18 -5.28 15.24
C GLY A 571 7.86 -3.81 14.94
N ASN A 572 8.84 -3.02 14.47
CA ASN A 572 8.63 -1.62 14.11
C ASN A 572 7.81 -1.48 12.83
N LEU A 573 7.08 -0.38 12.71
CA LEU A 573 6.28 -0.09 11.54
C LEU A 573 7.15 0.06 10.29
N LYS A 574 6.91 -0.76 9.27
CA LYS A 574 7.55 -0.66 7.97
C LYS A 574 6.62 0.07 6.99
N ARG A 575 6.97 1.28 6.59
CA ARG A 575 6.14 2.07 5.66
C ARG A 575 6.42 1.78 4.20
N PHE A 576 7.64 1.43 3.83
CA PHE A 576 8.06 1.17 2.45
C PHE A 576 8.55 -0.27 2.28
N LYS A 577 8.29 -0.86 1.11
CA LYS A 577 8.75 -2.23 0.78
C LYS A 577 10.26 -2.30 0.60
N PHE A 578 10.87 -1.22 0.10
CA PHE A 578 12.28 -1.16 -0.27
C PHE A 578 12.96 0.02 0.39
N ALA A 579 14.27 -0.07 0.53
CA ALA A 579 15.12 1.02 1.02
C ALA A 579 15.34 2.16 0.00
N TYR A 580 14.57 2.18 -1.07
CA TYR A 580 14.76 3.09 -2.20
C TYR A 580 13.89 4.34 -2.16
N ALA A 581 12.94 4.45 -1.25
CA ALA A 581 11.91 5.50 -1.28
C ALA A 581 12.41 6.94 -1.05
N ARG A 582 13.67 7.13 -0.64
CA ARG A 582 14.24 8.47 -0.31
C ARG A 582 14.17 9.49 -1.44
N PHE A 583 14.25 9.05 -2.70
CA PHE A 583 14.20 9.97 -3.85
C PHE A 583 12.79 10.49 -4.16
N ALA A 584 11.74 9.76 -3.74
CA ALA A 584 10.38 10.00 -4.21
C ALA A 584 9.83 11.41 -3.90
N PRO A 585 10.01 12.00 -2.70
CA PRO A 585 9.57 13.38 -2.45
C PRO A 585 10.20 14.39 -3.42
N PHE A 586 11.47 14.19 -3.78
CA PHE A 586 12.21 15.07 -4.68
C PHE A 586 11.79 14.90 -6.12
N LEU A 587 11.48 13.66 -6.55
CA LEU A 587 10.89 13.38 -7.86
C LEU A 587 9.55 14.09 -8.03
N LEU A 588 8.67 13.94 -7.06
CA LEU A 588 7.35 14.57 -7.08
C LEU A 588 7.42 16.10 -7.05
N ALA A 589 8.33 16.64 -6.22
CA ALA A 589 8.56 18.07 -6.16
C ALA A 589 9.16 18.61 -7.49
N ARG A 590 10.06 17.85 -8.12
CA ARG A 590 10.61 18.24 -9.44
C ARG A 590 9.50 18.22 -10.51
N GLY A 591 8.62 17.23 -10.49
CA GLY A 591 7.45 17.21 -11.39
C GLY A 591 6.56 18.43 -11.22
N ARG A 592 6.20 18.80 -9.98
CA ARG A 592 5.43 20.03 -9.71
C ARG A 592 6.17 21.28 -10.21
N ARG A 593 7.48 21.33 -9.95
CA ARG A 593 8.30 22.46 -10.40
C ARG A 593 8.35 22.58 -11.93
N THR A 594 8.48 21.47 -12.64
CA THR A 594 8.48 21.44 -14.12
C THR A 594 7.18 21.99 -14.69
N ILE A 595 6.03 21.58 -14.14
CA ILE A 595 4.73 22.12 -14.56
C ILE A 595 4.61 23.61 -14.23
N HIS A 596 5.01 24.01 -13.02
CA HIS A 596 4.98 25.43 -12.64
C HIS A 596 5.87 26.30 -13.55
N GLU A 597 7.08 25.88 -13.85
CA GLU A 597 8.00 26.60 -14.75
C GLU A 597 7.41 26.79 -16.14
N ALA A 598 6.65 25.79 -16.65
CA ALA A 598 5.99 25.87 -17.95
C ALA A 598 4.70 26.71 -17.95
N THR A 599 4.04 26.87 -16.79
CA THR A 599 2.70 27.50 -16.72
C THR A 599 2.65 28.86 -16.02
N LYS A 600 3.71 29.25 -15.30
CA LYS A 600 3.73 30.43 -14.40
C LYS A 600 3.32 31.74 -15.07
N ASP A 601 3.72 31.95 -16.34
CA ASP A 601 3.46 33.18 -17.07
C ASP A 601 2.08 33.17 -17.80
N HIS A 602 1.33 32.07 -17.68
CA HIS A 602 0.07 31.83 -18.38
C HIS A 602 -1.10 31.42 -17.49
N LEU A 603 -0.98 31.61 -16.16
CA LEU A 603 -1.96 31.12 -15.17
C LEU A 603 -3.41 31.58 -15.46
N ASP A 604 -3.60 32.79 -16.03
CA ASP A 604 -4.93 33.30 -16.32
C ASP A 604 -5.63 32.58 -17.48
N SER A 605 -4.87 31.93 -18.35
CA SER A 605 -5.40 31.15 -19.46
C SER A 605 -5.53 29.65 -19.15
N ILE A 606 -5.01 29.18 -18.01
CA ILE A 606 -5.06 27.78 -17.62
C ILE A 606 -6.45 27.39 -17.16
N VAL A 607 -7.04 26.42 -17.83
CA VAL A 607 -8.36 25.85 -17.46
C VAL A 607 -8.23 24.49 -16.77
N ARG A 608 -7.11 23.78 -16.96
CA ARG A 608 -6.84 22.53 -16.28
C ARG A 608 -5.33 22.27 -16.16
N ILE A 609 -4.93 21.70 -15.02
CA ILE A 609 -3.62 21.06 -14.82
C ILE A 609 -3.86 19.66 -14.27
N HIS A 610 -3.20 18.66 -14.84
CA HIS A 610 -3.31 17.29 -14.36
C HIS A 610 -2.00 16.54 -14.54
N THR A 611 -1.25 16.41 -13.46
CA THR A 611 0.00 15.64 -13.32
C THR A 611 1.14 16.10 -14.23
N ASP A 612 1.12 15.74 -15.51
CA ASP A 612 2.17 15.96 -16.53
C ASP A 612 1.66 16.78 -17.73
N GLY A 613 0.40 17.23 -17.67
CA GLY A 613 -0.21 18.03 -18.73
C GLY A 613 -1.10 19.13 -18.19
N TRP A 614 -1.43 20.07 -19.06
CA TRP A 614 -2.39 21.15 -18.79
C TRP A 614 -3.12 21.57 -20.05
N ILE A 615 -4.27 22.22 -19.86
CA ILE A 615 -5.07 22.82 -20.91
C ILE A 615 -5.13 24.33 -20.71
N THR A 616 -4.94 25.07 -21.78
CA THR A 616 -4.96 26.55 -21.80
C THR A 616 -5.80 27.06 -22.95
N THR A 617 -6.41 28.24 -22.76
CA THR A 617 -7.18 28.94 -23.80
C THR A 617 -6.29 29.76 -24.77
N LYS A 618 -4.98 29.84 -24.50
CA LYS A 618 -4.00 30.55 -25.34
C LYS A 618 -2.87 29.59 -25.70
N GLU A 619 -2.36 29.74 -26.92
CA GLU A 619 -1.11 29.07 -27.28
C GLU A 619 0.03 29.55 -26.41
N ILE A 620 0.94 28.66 -26.06
CA ILE A 620 2.15 28.99 -25.30
C ILE A 620 3.34 28.88 -26.22
N ASP A 621 4.00 30.00 -26.46
CA ASP A 621 5.22 30.07 -27.26
C ASP A 621 6.41 29.50 -26.48
N ASN A 622 7.48 29.13 -27.21
CA ASN A 622 8.77 28.69 -26.63
C ASN A 622 8.72 27.41 -25.78
N ILE A 623 7.77 26.52 -26.08
CA ILE A 623 7.74 25.16 -25.53
C ILE A 623 8.47 24.21 -26.48
N ASP A 624 9.35 23.35 -25.93
CA ASP A 624 10.07 22.31 -26.70
C ASP A 624 9.12 21.16 -27.11
N VAL A 625 8.42 21.37 -28.23
CA VAL A 625 7.45 20.42 -28.79
C VAL A 625 8.17 19.36 -29.60
N GLY A 626 7.83 18.08 -29.33
CA GLY A 626 8.40 16.94 -30.05
C GLY A 626 7.99 15.59 -29.48
N ASP A 627 8.49 14.53 -30.11
CA ASP A 627 8.23 13.16 -29.70
C ASP A 627 9.30 12.59 -28.76
N GLY A 628 10.32 13.36 -28.44
CA GLY A 628 11.42 12.97 -27.55
C GLY A 628 10.98 12.82 -26.09
N LEU A 629 11.79 12.12 -25.32
CA LEU A 629 11.61 11.96 -23.87
C LEU A 629 11.68 13.32 -23.16
N GLY A 630 10.65 13.69 -22.44
CA GLY A 630 10.57 14.98 -21.73
C GLY A 630 10.12 16.17 -22.60
N GLN A 631 9.96 16.00 -23.90
CA GLN A 631 9.40 17.02 -24.79
C GLN A 631 7.88 17.09 -24.66
N PHE A 632 7.31 18.21 -25.07
CA PHE A 632 5.87 18.44 -24.99
C PHE A 632 5.15 17.94 -26.25
N LYS A 633 4.02 17.30 -26.06
CA LYS A 633 3.02 17.03 -27.10
C LYS A 633 1.95 18.09 -27.01
N VAL A 634 1.50 18.57 -28.15
CA VAL A 634 0.44 19.58 -28.24
C VAL A 634 -0.75 18.99 -28.97
N LYS A 635 -1.94 19.23 -28.43
CA LYS A 635 -3.20 18.95 -29.06
C LYS A 635 -4.06 20.21 -29.02
N HIS A 636 -4.72 20.54 -30.14
CA HIS A 636 -5.56 21.71 -30.26
C HIS A 636 -7.00 21.29 -30.66
N GLY A 637 -8.02 21.96 -30.13
CA GLY A 637 -9.42 21.69 -30.43
C GLY A 637 -10.38 22.19 -29.35
N ASP A 638 -11.63 21.76 -29.46
CA ASP A 638 -12.68 22.09 -28.49
C ASP A 638 -12.77 21.00 -27.41
N VAL A 639 -13.03 21.40 -26.18
CA VAL A 639 -13.01 20.47 -25.04
C VAL A 639 -14.10 20.79 -24.02
N ILE A 640 -14.68 19.75 -23.44
CA ILE A 640 -15.47 19.83 -22.22
C ILE A 640 -14.58 19.39 -21.06
N VAL A 641 -14.31 20.30 -20.12
CA VAL A 641 -13.60 20.03 -18.88
C VAL A 641 -14.61 19.77 -17.77
N GLY A 642 -14.56 18.57 -17.20
CA GLY A 642 -15.41 18.13 -16.12
C GLY A 642 -14.68 17.10 -15.25
N LYS A 643 -15.37 16.02 -14.85
CA LYS A 643 -14.73 14.86 -14.18
C LYS A 643 -13.65 14.23 -15.04
N SER A 644 -13.91 14.11 -16.32
CA SER A 644 -12.99 13.72 -17.38
C SER A 644 -12.93 14.84 -18.41
N ILE A 645 -11.95 14.76 -19.31
CA ILE A 645 -11.90 15.59 -20.49
C ILE A 645 -12.63 14.86 -21.60
N THR A 646 -13.49 15.57 -22.31
CA THR A 646 -14.10 15.09 -23.56
C THR A 646 -13.71 16.06 -24.64
N TRP A 647 -12.96 15.59 -25.65
CA TRP A 647 -12.67 16.32 -26.87
C TRP A 647 -13.87 16.22 -27.79
N LEU A 648 -14.30 17.36 -28.36
CA LEU A 648 -15.44 17.47 -29.23
C LEU A 648 -15.05 17.25 -30.69
#